data_893a77a7c62bd4f34b7057277f327de4
#
_entry.id   893a77a7c62bd4f34b7057277f327de4
#
_cell.length_a   1.000
_cell.length_b   1.000
_cell.length_c   1.000
_cell.angle_alpha   90.00
_cell.angle_beta   90.00
_cell.angle_gamma   90.00
#
_symmetry.space_group_name_H-M   'P 1'
#
loop_
_entity.id
_entity.type
_entity.pdbx_description
1 polymer ?
#
loop_
_entity_poly.entity_id
_entity_poly.type
_entity_poly.pdbx_seq_one_letter_code
_entity_poly.pdbx_strand_id
1 'polypeptide(L)'
;MSISNYTFWKLLNDQGVEIPSIQRDYAQGRNYGKIPIIRKKFLEAIFSALDDKEKLGLDFVYGKIFGLRNEEEYKRNKKAIESLLHSIKTYANSIDLTIGETSVAEKDFEDQKLIYLIPLDGQQRLTTLFLVHWYLAKRLGKVSDLAILKNFKYKTRKSSESFINLLCSADKLEFGINLKEEIINLEGFSNTWENDPTVNSMLNVIGEIHEIFVSNYSEEQLLSFYNGLTADDLIYFDFLDLKDFNLSDDLYVKMNARGKQLSDFENFKAWLFNKIEQENLITDQSLTDYSLNFDISWNDIFWNAKSKNVYEIDDSYFEYFKLSFLSHFINDYVAKENSIIPIKAEEFYLNSEVVDILVKKSIDFDFEKFFDNNIFKKNLKTYFRFLELCKVETTGESNMEILDSALQEFFSFYLENDTCKTFSQFYFSENIMNTNWWQKLYFFAIQRYILKVDKYLIHYSQEDLNHLSDYNRIISNLIFNTYVDSPDDFKNYLYSIEVLLDSLDLSKSLIFQNDLIGDTSFRKIQKDEEITKCELLQNIKEVDTDWRTAIVSAEKHPYFYGQINFILKVSEKVIDAFITVFEKLDPLFEREILNHKSFILQRSLLTKGNYFVSKSNNKESFIKNTFGTVRDRDENWRQVFNNANKVQILKSLIFDVDYDKENVEDSLDRIIQKYVASNLIDEINFEKLHYKELYIRCPQIFTYGRENLIQLFDGHYAYQLNSSSTIGYFNELITFYIKNLYFDDLDIVKYRFEIGWNHNPGLDIENFKVNLIPSENVINVTDGSLDNYDVYQNLKGVVEKIESLVSNI
;
A
#
# COMPACT_ATOMS: atom_id res chain seq x y z
N MET A 1 22.89 -33.71 38.59
CA MET A 1 21.72 -32.90 38.11
C MET A 1 20.48 -33.49 38.73
N SER A 2 19.83 -32.80 39.63
CA SER A 2 18.50 -33.22 40.12
C SER A 2 17.45 -32.46 39.32
N ILE A 3 16.84 -33.11 38.36
CA ILE A 3 15.58 -32.64 37.76
C ILE A 3 14.53 -32.85 38.84
N SER A 4 13.82 -31.82 39.22
CA SER A 4 12.74 -31.89 40.20
C SER A 4 11.44 -31.36 39.59
N ASN A 5 10.36 -32.09 39.80
CA ASN A 5 9.03 -31.59 39.43
C ASN A 5 8.67 -30.41 40.32
N TYR A 6 8.45 -29.25 39.72
CA TYR A 6 8.13 -28.00 40.40
C TYR A 6 6.79 -27.45 39.93
N THR A 7 6.05 -26.84 40.83
CA THR A 7 4.86 -26.05 40.46
C THR A 7 5.20 -24.56 40.50
N PHE A 8 4.46 -23.76 39.75
CA PHE A 8 4.63 -22.31 39.76
C PHE A 8 4.46 -21.71 41.17
N TRP A 9 3.49 -22.25 41.94
CA TRP A 9 3.24 -21.83 43.32
C TRP A 9 4.40 -22.10 44.26
N LYS A 10 4.98 -23.31 44.19
CA LYS A 10 6.18 -23.64 44.97
C LYS A 10 7.34 -22.76 44.61
N LEU A 11 7.53 -22.54 43.29
CA LEU A 11 8.60 -21.69 42.80
C LEU A 11 8.53 -20.27 43.39
N LEU A 12 7.33 -19.66 43.41
CA LEU A 12 7.14 -18.32 44.00
C LEU A 12 7.25 -18.28 45.51
N ASN A 13 6.98 -19.41 46.20
CA ASN A 13 7.17 -19.51 47.64
C ASN A 13 8.64 -19.67 48.05
N ASP A 14 9.39 -20.43 47.26
CA ASP A 14 10.81 -20.67 47.55
C ASP A 14 11.67 -19.47 47.12
N GLN A 15 11.38 -18.87 45.98
CA GLN A 15 12.15 -17.78 45.41
C GLN A 15 11.32 -16.88 44.53
N GLY A 16 11.77 -15.65 44.26
CA GLY A 16 11.13 -14.79 43.25
C GLY A 16 11.47 -15.29 41.83
N VAL A 17 10.69 -14.82 40.84
CA VAL A 17 10.98 -14.98 39.41
C VAL A 17 11.09 -13.61 38.79
N GLU A 18 12.17 -13.37 38.06
CA GLU A 18 12.40 -12.09 37.37
C GLU A 18 12.61 -12.32 35.88
N ILE A 19 11.73 -11.79 35.05
CA ILE A 19 11.87 -11.76 33.60
C ILE A 19 12.67 -10.52 33.26
N PRO A 20 13.94 -10.62 32.80
CA PRO A 20 14.84 -9.48 32.62
C PRO A 20 14.56 -8.68 31.34
N SER A 21 15.12 -7.49 31.26
CA SER A 21 14.91 -6.55 30.16
C SER A 21 15.43 -7.03 28.80
N ILE A 22 16.38 -7.95 28.80
CA ILE A 22 16.96 -8.54 27.58
C ILE A 22 16.12 -9.66 26.98
N GLN A 23 15.05 -10.06 27.66
CA GLN A 23 14.13 -11.09 27.18
C GLN A 23 13.00 -10.49 26.36
N ARG A 24 12.32 -11.38 25.62
CA ARG A 24 11.23 -11.03 24.69
C ARG A 24 10.01 -10.54 25.42
N ASP A 25 9.20 -9.83 24.63
CA ASP A 25 7.80 -9.57 24.97
C ASP A 25 7.03 -10.87 25.20
N TYR A 26 5.96 -10.78 25.97
CA TYR A 26 5.05 -11.90 26.16
C TYR A 26 4.28 -12.19 24.86
N ALA A 27 4.77 -13.16 24.09
CA ALA A 27 4.28 -13.43 22.74
C ALA A 27 3.00 -14.29 22.69
N GLN A 28 2.75 -15.14 23.70
CA GLN A 28 1.54 -16.01 23.72
C GLN A 28 0.23 -15.23 23.71
N GLY A 29 0.23 -13.97 24.16
CA GLY A 29 -0.95 -13.11 24.14
C GLY A 29 -1.20 -12.35 22.84
N ARG A 30 -0.39 -12.49 21.82
CA ARG A 30 -0.56 -11.80 20.53
C ARG A 30 -1.75 -12.35 19.74
N ASN A 31 -2.43 -11.49 18.95
CA ASN A 31 -3.65 -11.84 18.21
C ASN A 31 -3.45 -11.99 16.70
N TYR A 32 -2.29 -12.51 16.26
CA TYR A 32 -2.04 -12.76 14.83
C TYR A 32 -1.53 -14.19 14.57
N GLY A 33 -1.66 -14.64 13.34
CA GLY A 33 -1.23 -15.96 12.89
C GLY A 33 -1.91 -17.10 13.64
N LYS A 34 -1.15 -18.13 14.01
CA LYS A 34 -1.63 -19.33 14.73
C LYS A 34 -1.63 -19.15 16.26
N ILE A 35 -1.12 -18.03 16.77
CA ILE A 35 -0.92 -17.82 18.21
C ILE A 35 -2.24 -17.90 19.01
N PRO A 36 -3.36 -17.29 18.60
CA PRO A 36 -4.61 -17.41 19.32
C PRO A 36 -5.10 -18.86 19.45
N ILE A 37 -4.93 -19.65 18.41
CA ILE A 37 -5.34 -21.07 18.42
C ILE A 37 -4.48 -21.88 19.39
N ILE A 38 -3.16 -21.67 19.39
CA ILE A 38 -2.21 -22.34 20.29
C ILE A 38 -2.49 -21.96 21.74
N ARG A 39 -2.68 -20.67 22.00
CA ARG A 39 -3.00 -20.12 23.33
C ARG A 39 -4.29 -20.72 23.88
N LYS A 40 -5.35 -20.72 23.09
CA LYS A 40 -6.63 -21.29 23.46
C LYS A 40 -6.50 -22.78 23.85
N LYS A 41 -5.85 -23.58 23.02
CA LYS A 41 -5.59 -24.99 23.31
C LYS A 41 -4.77 -25.18 24.59
N PHE A 42 -3.78 -24.31 24.83
CA PHE A 42 -2.95 -24.38 26.03
C PHE A 42 -3.75 -24.07 27.30
N LEU A 43 -4.58 -23.04 27.27
CA LEU A 43 -5.46 -22.69 28.40
C LEU A 43 -6.52 -23.76 28.64
N GLU A 44 -7.17 -24.26 27.57
CA GLU A 44 -8.14 -25.36 27.65
C GLU A 44 -7.51 -26.61 28.28
N ALA A 45 -6.26 -26.97 27.91
CA ALA A 45 -5.56 -28.10 28.50
C ALA A 45 -5.30 -27.90 30.01
N ILE A 46 -4.94 -26.71 30.46
CA ILE A 46 -4.77 -26.38 31.88
C ILE A 46 -6.09 -26.53 32.62
N PHE A 47 -7.17 -25.91 32.12
CA PHE A 47 -8.46 -25.97 32.78
C PHE A 47 -9.07 -27.38 32.79
N SER A 48 -8.91 -28.18 31.73
CA SER A 48 -9.35 -29.57 31.67
C SER A 48 -8.61 -30.43 32.71
N ALA A 49 -7.28 -30.27 32.82
CA ALA A 49 -6.48 -31.00 33.79
C ALA A 49 -6.89 -30.64 35.26
N LEU A 50 -7.27 -29.39 35.51
CA LEU A 50 -7.77 -28.96 36.82
C LEU A 50 -9.15 -29.53 37.12
N ASP A 51 -10.05 -29.63 36.11
CA ASP A 51 -11.38 -30.17 36.24
C ASP A 51 -11.36 -31.69 36.47
N ASP A 52 -10.59 -32.40 35.66
CA ASP A 52 -10.41 -33.84 35.69
C ASP A 52 -9.55 -34.31 36.89
N LYS A 53 -8.88 -33.37 37.57
CA LYS A 53 -7.87 -33.61 38.62
C LYS A 53 -6.71 -34.50 38.15
N GLU A 54 -6.32 -34.31 36.91
CA GLU A 54 -5.20 -35.02 36.30
C GLU A 54 -3.91 -34.18 36.33
N LYS A 55 -2.77 -34.86 36.38
CA LYS A 55 -1.48 -34.19 36.37
C LYS A 55 -1.08 -33.79 34.94
N LEU A 56 -0.81 -32.50 34.70
CA LEU A 56 -0.32 -31.96 33.48
C LEU A 56 1.11 -31.43 33.64
N GLY A 57 2.05 -32.07 32.95
CA GLY A 57 3.44 -31.62 32.85
C GLY A 57 3.61 -30.60 31.72
N LEU A 58 4.17 -29.46 32.03
CA LEU A 58 4.37 -28.34 31.09
C LEU A 58 5.80 -28.29 30.55
N ASP A 59 6.45 -29.45 30.38
CA ASP A 59 7.84 -29.50 29.89
C ASP A 59 8.87 -28.81 30.80
N PHE A 60 10.03 -28.41 30.28
CA PHE A 60 11.13 -27.90 31.10
C PHE A 60 11.07 -26.39 31.30
N VAL A 61 11.40 -25.93 32.52
CA VAL A 61 11.78 -24.57 32.85
C VAL A 61 13.22 -24.60 33.36
N TYR A 62 14.09 -23.87 32.71
CA TYR A 62 15.47 -23.78 33.17
C TYR A 62 15.97 -22.34 33.20
N GLY A 63 16.85 -22.07 34.16
CA GLY A 63 17.38 -20.74 34.39
C GLY A 63 18.43 -20.73 35.46
N LYS A 64 18.91 -19.55 35.81
CA LYS A 64 19.93 -19.35 36.85
C LYS A 64 19.31 -18.66 38.05
N ILE A 65 19.56 -19.21 39.21
CA ILE A 65 19.16 -18.62 40.48
C ILE A 65 20.25 -17.62 40.92
N PHE A 66 19.83 -16.37 41.14
CA PHE A 66 20.68 -15.27 41.61
C PHE A 66 20.23 -14.89 43.02
N GLY A 67 21.17 -14.24 43.73
CA GLY A 67 20.92 -13.69 45.06
C GLY A 67 21.63 -14.47 46.17
N LEU A 68 21.44 -14.04 47.40
CA LEU A 68 22.15 -14.46 48.57
C LEU A 68 21.21 -15.24 49.47
N ARG A 69 21.67 -16.45 49.88
CA ARG A 69 20.81 -17.37 50.64
C ARG A 69 20.75 -17.04 52.16
N ASN A 70 21.71 -16.25 52.69
CA ASN A 70 21.77 -15.87 54.06
C ASN A 70 22.44 -14.51 54.32
N GLU A 71 22.22 -13.95 55.47
CA GLU A 71 22.71 -12.65 55.93
C GLU A 71 24.24 -12.58 56.02
N GLU A 72 24.91 -13.70 56.31
CA GLU A 72 26.39 -13.73 56.37
C GLU A 72 27.03 -13.61 54.98
N GLU A 73 26.43 -14.23 53.99
CA GLU A 73 26.85 -14.12 52.57
C GLU A 73 26.62 -12.69 52.02
N TYR A 74 25.51 -12.07 52.42
CA TYR A 74 25.20 -10.65 52.12
C TYR A 74 26.24 -9.72 52.70
N LYS A 75 26.56 -9.86 54.03
CA LYS A 75 27.54 -9.03 54.72
C LYS A 75 28.95 -9.19 54.11
N ARG A 76 29.30 -10.43 53.69
CA ARG A 76 30.58 -10.71 53.07
C ARG A 76 30.71 -10.03 51.70
N ASN A 77 29.68 -10.16 50.88
CA ASN A 77 29.65 -9.57 49.53
C ASN A 77 29.57 -8.04 49.59
N LYS A 78 28.79 -7.47 50.52
CA LYS A 78 28.74 -6.02 50.77
C LYS A 78 30.13 -5.47 51.10
N LYS A 79 30.85 -6.11 52.00
CA LYS A 79 32.26 -5.73 52.35
C LYS A 79 33.19 -5.85 51.14
N ALA A 80 33.06 -6.88 50.31
CA ALA A 80 33.87 -7.07 49.12
C ALA A 80 33.61 -5.96 48.07
N ILE A 81 32.38 -5.59 47.87
CA ILE A 81 31.98 -4.50 46.95
C ILE A 81 32.43 -3.13 47.46
N GLU A 82 32.26 -2.88 48.77
CA GLU A 82 32.77 -1.66 49.41
C GLU A 82 34.28 -1.52 49.30
N SER A 83 35.04 -2.62 49.49
CA SER A 83 36.49 -2.65 49.28
C SER A 83 36.90 -2.38 47.84
N LEU A 84 36.15 -2.96 46.86
CA LEU A 84 36.36 -2.71 45.43
C LEU A 84 36.06 -1.26 45.06
N LEU A 85 34.95 -0.69 45.50
CA LEU A 85 34.62 0.72 45.31
C LEU A 85 35.64 1.66 45.92
N HIS A 86 36.17 1.33 47.08
CA HIS A 86 37.25 2.07 47.73
C HIS A 86 38.55 2.04 46.87
N SER A 87 38.88 0.88 46.32
CA SER A 87 40.04 0.72 45.45
C SER A 87 39.88 1.50 44.14
N ILE A 88 38.66 1.48 43.55
CA ILE A 88 38.34 2.24 42.34
C ILE A 88 38.38 3.76 42.61
N LYS A 89 37.86 4.22 43.77
CA LYS A 89 37.97 5.63 44.21
C LYS A 89 39.40 6.06 44.39
N THR A 90 40.22 5.24 45.01
CA THR A 90 41.64 5.51 45.24
C THR A 90 42.41 5.62 43.93
N TYR A 91 42.13 4.74 42.97
CA TYR A 91 42.72 4.78 41.64
C TYR A 91 42.24 6.00 40.85
N ALA A 92 40.92 6.30 40.85
CA ALA A 92 40.37 7.48 40.18
C ALA A 92 41.01 8.79 40.70
N ASN A 93 41.17 8.91 42.03
CA ASN A 93 41.82 10.05 42.63
C ASN A 93 43.34 10.16 42.22
N SER A 94 43.99 9.02 41.95
CA SER A 94 45.39 9.04 41.48
C SER A 94 45.54 9.52 40.03
N ILE A 95 44.48 9.62 39.30
CA ILE A 95 44.41 10.14 37.91
C ILE A 95 43.54 11.38 37.78
N ASP A 96 43.33 12.12 38.89
CA ASP A 96 42.55 13.36 38.99
C ASP A 96 41.07 13.24 38.56
N LEU A 97 40.51 12.03 38.65
CA LEU A 97 39.07 11.77 38.41
C LEU A 97 38.33 11.68 39.74
N THR A 98 37.30 12.54 39.91
CA THR A 98 36.47 12.54 41.12
C THR A 98 35.20 11.70 40.87
N ILE A 99 35.09 10.56 41.55
CA ILE A 99 33.85 9.74 41.55
C ILE A 99 32.96 10.28 42.67
N GLY A 100 31.75 10.71 42.35
CA GLY A 100 30.75 11.20 43.30
C GLY A 100 30.40 10.20 44.39
N GLU A 101 29.93 10.67 45.52
CA GLU A 101 29.49 9.80 46.64
C GLU A 101 28.24 8.99 46.22
N THR A 102 28.41 7.69 46.13
CA THR A 102 27.31 6.74 46.08
C THR A 102 26.84 6.47 47.51
N SER A 103 25.71 7.09 47.91
CA SER A 103 25.02 6.68 49.12
C SER A 103 24.33 5.34 48.88
N VAL A 104 24.82 4.30 49.53
CA VAL A 104 24.12 3.02 49.62
C VAL A 104 23.01 3.23 50.65
N ALA A 105 21.76 3.27 50.17
CA ALA A 105 20.63 3.29 51.12
C ALA A 105 20.62 2.00 51.93
N GLU A 106 20.64 2.11 53.27
CA GLU A 106 20.48 0.98 54.16
C GLU A 106 19.04 0.48 53.99
N LYS A 107 18.85 -0.67 53.33
CA LYS A 107 17.59 -1.41 53.33
C LYS A 107 17.73 -2.59 54.29
N ASP A 108 16.75 -2.73 55.16
CA ASP A 108 16.66 -3.85 56.05
C ASP A 108 16.54 -5.18 55.27
N PHE A 109 17.26 -6.19 55.78
CA PHE A 109 17.37 -7.53 55.18
C PHE A 109 16.05 -8.29 55.17
N GLU A 110 15.12 -7.94 56.08
CA GLU A 110 13.88 -8.70 56.26
C GLU A 110 12.78 -8.44 55.21
N ASP A 111 12.87 -7.37 54.42
CA ASP A 111 11.79 -6.96 53.53
C ASP A 111 11.86 -7.43 52.08
N GLN A 112 12.89 -8.20 51.66
CA GLN A 112 12.97 -8.68 50.25
C GLN A 112 13.48 -10.13 50.20
N LYS A 113 12.71 -11.02 49.52
CA LYS A 113 13.27 -12.26 49.00
C LYS A 113 14.45 -11.92 48.09
N LEU A 114 15.65 -12.05 48.59
CA LEU A 114 16.91 -11.73 47.91
C LEU A 114 17.33 -12.80 46.93
N ILE A 115 16.52 -13.88 46.76
CA ILE A 115 16.76 -14.98 45.86
C ILE A 115 15.72 -14.94 44.78
N TYR A 116 16.16 -14.90 43.53
CA TYR A 116 15.28 -14.90 42.38
C TYR A 116 15.83 -15.73 41.23
N LEU A 117 14.92 -16.41 40.53
CA LEU A 117 15.21 -17.13 39.28
C LEU A 117 15.13 -16.17 38.11
N ILE A 118 16.14 -16.14 37.26
CA ILE A 118 16.08 -15.59 35.91
C ILE A 118 15.92 -16.78 34.96
N PRO A 119 14.72 -17.01 34.39
CA PRO A 119 14.50 -18.11 33.46
C PRO A 119 15.20 -17.85 32.14
N LEU A 120 15.89 -18.86 31.63
CA LEU A 120 16.43 -18.90 30.27
C LEU A 120 15.36 -19.37 29.28
N ASP A 121 14.59 -20.38 29.65
CA ASP A 121 13.43 -20.83 28.90
C ASP A 121 12.26 -21.09 29.85
N GLY A 122 11.06 -21.15 29.27
CA GLY A 122 9.83 -21.32 30.02
C GLY A 122 9.15 -19.99 30.45
N GLN A 123 9.73 -18.82 30.15
CA GLN A 123 9.18 -17.52 30.54
C GLN A 123 7.73 -17.31 30.10
N GLN A 124 7.37 -17.71 28.88
CA GLN A 124 6.04 -17.59 28.35
C GLN A 124 5.03 -18.42 29.14
N ARG A 125 5.44 -19.65 29.49
CA ARG A 125 4.64 -20.56 30.31
C ARG A 125 4.49 -20.03 31.73
N LEU A 126 5.57 -19.57 32.34
CA LEU A 126 5.53 -18.95 33.66
C LEU A 126 4.64 -17.71 33.71
N THR A 127 4.66 -16.88 32.65
CA THR A 127 3.78 -15.71 32.56
C THR A 127 2.31 -16.13 32.43
N THR A 128 2.00 -17.14 31.61
CA THR A 128 0.64 -17.65 31.49
C THR A 128 0.17 -18.26 32.83
N LEU A 129 1.02 -19.02 33.49
CA LEU A 129 0.70 -19.56 34.83
C LEU A 129 0.46 -18.46 35.85
N PHE A 130 1.27 -17.38 35.84
CA PHE A 130 1.02 -16.20 36.68
C PHE A 130 -0.40 -15.65 36.44
N LEU A 131 -0.79 -15.47 35.18
CA LEU A 131 -2.10 -14.92 34.83
C LEU A 131 -3.26 -15.85 35.27
N VAL A 132 -3.10 -17.17 35.16
CA VAL A 132 -4.09 -18.15 35.62
C VAL A 132 -4.21 -18.13 37.16
N HIS A 133 -3.07 -18.16 37.89
CA HIS A 133 -3.09 -18.07 39.37
C HIS A 133 -3.69 -16.75 39.82
N TRP A 134 -3.31 -15.62 39.18
CA TRP A 134 -3.86 -14.31 39.49
C TRP A 134 -5.37 -14.28 39.30
N TYR A 135 -5.88 -14.79 38.15
CA TYR A 135 -7.30 -14.79 37.84
C TYR A 135 -8.12 -15.55 38.92
N LEU A 136 -7.65 -16.76 39.26
CA LEU A 136 -8.34 -17.60 40.27
C LEU A 136 -8.23 -17.00 41.70
N ALA A 137 -7.03 -16.56 42.11
CA ALA A 137 -6.83 -15.93 43.41
C ALA A 137 -7.64 -14.64 43.56
N LYS A 138 -7.67 -13.80 42.50
CA LYS A 138 -8.39 -12.53 42.53
C LYS A 138 -9.88 -12.73 42.62
N ARG A 139 -10.44 -13.67 41.85
CA ARG A 139 -11.88 -14.00 41.85
C ARG A 139 -12.32 -14.62 43.16
N LEU A 140 -11.45 -15.38 43.81
CA LEU A 140 -11.67 -15.93 45.15
C LEU A 140 -11.44 -14.93 46.34
N GLY A 141 -10.92 -13.74 46.05
CA GLY A 141 -10.59 -12.75 47.07
C GLY A 141 -9.43 -13.16 48.00
N LYS A 142 -8.46 -13.95 47.51
CA LYS A 142 -7.27 -14.44 48.27
C LYS A 142 -6.20 -13.37 48.37
N VAL A 143 -6.37 -12.37 49.20
CA VAL A 143 -5.48 -11.19 49.32
C VAL A 143 -4.05 -11.58 49.72
N SER A 144 -3.89 -12.53 50.70
CA SER A 144 -2.58 -13.04 51.13
C SER A 144 -1.78 -13.63 49.97
N ASP A 145 -2.45 -14.31 49.05
CA ASP A 145 -1.86 -15.07 47.98
C ASP A 145 -1.47 -14.16 46.81
N LEU A 146 -2.21 -13.05 46.63
CA LEU A 146 -1.81 -11.97 45.69
C LEU A 146 -0.49 -11.31 46.09
N ALA A 147 -0.17 -11.27 47.40
CA ALA A 147 1.13 -10.78 47.87
C ALA A 147 2.28 -11.73 47.48
N ILE A 148 2.04 -13.07 47.43
CA ILE A 148 3.03 -14.04 46.93
C ILE A 148 3.21 -13.88 45.42
N LEU A 149 2.15 -13.65 44.68
CA LEU A 149 2.22 -13.41 43.22
C LEU A 149 3.07 -12.17 42.86
N LYS A 150 3.22 -11.18 43.72
CA LYS A 150 4.15 -10.04 43.53
C LYS A 150 5.62 -10.46 43.48
N ASN A 151 5.99 -11.69 43.87
CA ASN A 151 7.32 -12.24 43.69
C ASN A 151 7.63 -12.57 42.20
N PHE A 152 6.64 -12.54 41.30
CA PHE A 152 6.80 -12.60 39.87
C PHE A 152 7.00 -11.19 39.34
N LYS A 153 8.18 -10.87 38.80
CA LYS A 153 8.55 -9.55 38.30
C LYS A 153 8.83 -9.60 36.79
N TYR A 154 8.27 -8.66 36.06
CA TYR A 154 8.49 -8.55 34.63
C TYR A 154 9.20 -7.24 34.33
N LYS A 155 10.53 -7.29 34.14
CA LYS A 155 11.38 -6.10 34.02
C LYS A 155 11.77 -5.76 32.59
N THR A 156 11.06 -6.29 31.61
CA THR A 156 11.31 -5.95 30.21
C THR A 156 11.04 -4.47 29.93
N ARG A 157 9.98 -3.93 30.54
CA ARG A 157 9.61 -2.52 30.51
C ARG A 157 9.00 -2.09 31.83
N LYS A 158 9.11 -0.80 32.15
CA LYS A 158 8.52 -0.22 33.34
C LYS A 158 6.98 -0.33 33.34
N SER A 159 6.36 -0.22 32.19
CA SER A 159 4.91 -0.42 31.98
C SER A 159 4.46 -1.83 32.37
N SER A 160 5.19 -2.86 31.91
CA SER A 160 4.88 -4.26 32.24
C SER A 160 5.02 -4.55 33.72
N GLU A 161 6.07 -4.03 34.38
CA GLU A 161 6.25 -4.16 35.84
C GLU A 161 5.12 -3.44 36.61
N SER A 162 4.79 -2.22 36.21
CA SER A 162 3.72 -1.44 36.83
C SER A 162 2.36 -2.09 36.65
N PHE A 163 2.12 -2.69 35.49
CA PHE A 163 0.87 -3.41 35.20
C PHE A 163 0.68 -4.65 36.08
N ILE A 164 1.71 -5.48 36.27
CA ILE A 164 1.67 -6.63 37.18
C ILE A 164 1.39 -6.17 38.63
N ASN A 165 2.02 -5.09 39.05
CA ASN A 165 1.77 -4.51 40.38
C ASN A 165 0.33 -4.01 40.49
N LEU A 166 -0.23 -3.38 39.47
CA LEU A 166 -1.64 -2.96 39.44
C LEU A 166 -2.56 -4.16 39.56
N LEU A 167 -2.37 -5.21 38.73
CA LEU A 167 -3.17 -6.44 38.80
C LEU A 167 -3.23 -7.05 40.21
N CYS A 168 -2.07 -7.13 40.91
CA CYS A 168 -1.99 -7.70 42.24
C CYS A 168 -2.54 -6.76 43.35
N SER A 169 -2.58 -5.44 43.17
CA SER A 169 -2.96 -4.46 44.16
C SER A 169 -4.36 -3.87 43.98
N ALA A 170 -4.99 -3.99 42.80
CA ALA A 170 -6.32 -3.46 42.55
C ALA A 170 -7.35 -4.02 43.56
N ASP A 171 -8.20 -3.17 44.13
CA ASP A 171 -9.09 -3.60 45.25
C ASP A 171 -10.31 -4.39 44.75
N LYS A 172 -10.98 -4.01 43.70
CA LYS A 172 -12.18 -4.67 43.19
C LYS A 172 -12.20 -4.83 41.68
N LEU A 173 -12.51 -6.05 41.25
CA LEU A 173 -12.90 -6.40 39.90
C LEU A 173 -14.26 -7.12 40.01
N GLU A 174 -15.20 -6.77 39.14
CA GLU A 174 -16.57 -7.34 39.16
C GLU A 174 -16.64 -8.62 38.30
N PHE A 175 -15.61 -8.93 37.50
CA PHE A 175 -15.59 -10.04 36.57
C PHE A 175 -16.80 -10.08 35.64
N GLY A 176 -17.17 -8.91 35.11
CA GLY A 176 -18.25 -8.73 34.17
C GLY A 176 -17.97 -9.36 32.81
N ILE A 177 -18.86 -9.16 31.85
CA ILE A 177 -18.77 -9.78 30.49
C ILE A 177 -17.44 -9.49 29.78
N ASN A 178 -16.84 -8.33 30.01
CA ASN A 178 -15.58 -7.93 29.37
C ASN A 178 -14.53 -7.56 30.42
N LEU A 179 -13.85 -8.56 30.97
CA LEU A 179 -12.83 -8.36 31.99
C LEU A 179 -11.64 -7.52 31.49
N LYS A 180 -11.33 -7.58 30.22
CA LYS A 180 -10.25 -6.76 29.63
C LYS A 180 -10.56 -5.26 29.76
N GLU A 181 -11.77 -4.85 29.38
CA GLU A 181 -12.20 -3.44 29.51
C GLU A 181 -12.27 -3.01 30.97
N GLU A 182 -12.72 -3.90 31.85
CA GLU A 182 -12.79 -3.63 33.29
C GLU A 182 -11.39 -3.31 33.84
N ILE A 183 -10.37 -4.06 33.46
CA ILE A 183 -8.97 -3.81 33.86
C ILE A 183 -8.43 -2.50 33.29
N ILE A 184 -8.72 -2.20 32.02
CA ILE A 184 -8.30 -0.94 31.38
C ILE A 184 -8.90 0.27 32.11
N ASN A 185 -10.09 0.16 32.64
CA ASN A 185 -10.79 1.23 33.38
C ASN A 185 -10.41 1.30 34.88
N LEU A 186 -9.48 0.49 35.38
CA LEU A 186 -9.03 0.57 36.77
C LEU A 186 -8.31 1.89 37.06
N GLU A 187 -8.55 2.44 38.24
CA GLU A 187 -7.75 3.54 38.77
C GLU A 187 -6.26 3.13 38.85
N GLY A 188 -5.40 3.90 38.19
CA GLY A 188 -3.97 3.61 38.08
C GLY A 188 -3.56 2.91 36.80
N PHE A 189 -4.48 2.53 35.90
CA PHE A 189 -4.15 2.06 34.57
C PHE A 189 -3.80 3.28 33.67
N SER A 190 -2.66 3.23 33.00
CA SER A 190 -2.24 4.29 32.08
C SER A 190 -2.61 3.94 30.64
N ASN A 191 -3.27 4.84 29.92
CA ASN A 191 -3.63 4.64 28.51
C ASN A 191 -2.40 4.34 27.61
N THR A 192 -1.20 4.75 28.02
CA THR A 192 0.02 4.45 27.29
C THR A 192 0.42 2.98 27.41
N TRP A 193 -0.10 2.24 28.39
CA TRP A 193 0.22 0.81 28.56
C TRP A 193 -0.44 -0.09 27.52
N GLU A 194 -1.52 0.34 26.88
CA GLU A 194 -2.13 -0.40 25.77
C GLU A 194 -1.18 -0.51 24.57
N ASN A 195 -0.23 0.42 24.45
CA ASN A 195 0.80 0.38 23.42
C ASN A 195 2.00 -0.52 23.78
N ASP A 196 2.07 -1.02 25.00
CA ASP A 196 3.08 -2.01 25.40
C ASP A 196 2.66 -3.40 24.90
N PRO A 197 3.40 -4.05 24.00
CA PRO A 197 3.07 -5.36 23.46
C PRO A 197 2.91 -6.45 24.53
N THR A 198 3.66 -6.36 25.63
CA THR A 198 3.55 -7.30 26.77
C THR A 198 2.27 -7.08 27.55
N VAL A 199 1.92 -5.84 27.88
CA VAL A 199 0.68 -5.51 28.61
C VAL A 199 -0.54 -5.89 27.77
N ASN A 200 -0.55 -5.52 26.47
CA ASN A 200 -1.65 -5.88 25.57
C ASN A 200 -1.79 -7.41 25.44
N SER A 201 -0.68 -8.13 25.35
CA SER A 201 -0.68 -9.59 25.33
C SER A 201 -1.22 -10.18 26.62
N MET A 202 -0.84 -9.67 27.82
CA MET A 202 -1.39 -10.12 29.09
C MET A 202 -2.89 -9.86 29.19
N LEU A 203 -3.37 -8.71 28.76
CA LEU A 203 -4.80 -8.37 28.70
C LEU A 203 -5.59 -9.33 27.82
N ASN A 204 -5.04 -9.71 26.66
CA ASN A 204 -5.68 -10.67 25.75
C ASN A 204 -5.80 -12.05 26.39
N VAL A 205 -4.75 -12.51 27.08
CA VAL A 205 -4.76 -13.81 27.79
C VAL A 205 -5.73 -13.80 28.96
N ILE A 206 -5.77 -12.72 29.73
CA ILE A 206 -6.74 -12.56 30.82
C ILE A 206 -8.17 -12.62 30.31
N GLY A 207 -8.45 -11.93 29.20
CA GLY A 207 -9.77 -11.98 28.56
C GLY A 207 -10.14 -13.39 28.12
N GLU A 208 -9.20 -14.15 27.53
CA GLU A 208 -9.44 -15.52 27.09
C GLU A 208 -9.57 -16.52 28.26
N ILE A 209 -8.78 -16.34 29.34
CA ILE A 209 -8.97 -17.11 30.59
C ILE A 209 -10.37 -16.91 31.13
N HIS A 210 -10.83 -15.67 31.16
CA HIS A 210 -12.18 -15.33 31.65
C HIS A 210 -13.27 -15.94 30.76
N GLU A 211 -13.15 -15.83 29.43
CA GLU A 211 -14.08 -16.40 28.48
C GLU A 211 -14.17 -17.93 28.60
N ILE A 212 -13.01 -18.62 28.67
CA ILE A 212 -12.97 -20.08 28.85
C ILE A 212 -13.63 -20.48 30.17
N PHE A 213 -13.32 -19.76 31.25
CA PHE A 213 -13.87 -20.10 32.57
C PHE A 213 -15.40 -19.90 32.61
N VAL A 214 -15.89 -18.73 32.17
CA VAL A 214 -17.33 -18.39 32.24
C VAL A 214 -18.15 -19.27 31.28
N SER A 215 -17.59 -19.67 30.15
CA SER A 215 -18.29 -20.50 29.16
C SER A 215 -18.39 -21.98 29.54
N ASN A 216 -17.42 -22.51 30.31
CA ASN A 216 -17.31 -23.96 30.50
C ASN A 216 -17.40 -24.41 31.96
N TYR A 217 -17.24 -23.49 32.94
CA TYR A 217 -17.09 -23.84 34.34
C TYR A 217 -17.98 -22.99 35.27
N SER A 218 -18.20 -23.44 36.48
CA SER A 218 -19.04 -22.79 37.50
C SER A 218 -18.20 -22.19 38.63
N GLU A 219 -18.81 -21.25 39.38
CA GLU A 219 -18.17 -20.65 40.57
C GLU A 219 -17.83 -21.69 41.66
N GLU A 220 -18.58 -22.79 41.70
CA GLU A 220 -18.31 -23.87 42.66
C GLU A 220 -17.00 -24.61 42.40
N GLN A 221 -16.54 -24.65 41.11
CA GLN A 221 -15.30 -25.27 40.73
C GLN A 221 -14.06 -24.39 40.99
N LEU A 222 -14.26 -23.08 41.17
CA LEU A 222 -13.19 -22.09 41.30
C LEU A 222 -12.20 -22.45 42.43
N LEU A 223 -12.72 -22.84 43.62
CA LEU A 223 -11.88 -23.23 44.76
C LEU A 223 -11.12 -24.54 44.46
N SER A 224 -11.76 -25.51 43.78
CA SER A 224 -11.11 -26.76 43.39
C SER A 224 -9.94 -26.47 42.43
N PHE A 225 -10.13 -25.61 41.42
CA PHE A 225 -9.09 -25.24 40.46
C PHE A 225 -7.93 -24.53 41.13
N TYR A 226 -8.26 -23.61 42.04
CA TYR A 226 -7.24 -22.94 42.81
C TYR A 226 -6.39 -23.88 43.64
N ASN A 227 -7.04 -24.85 44.37
CA ASN A 227 -6.37 -25.86 45.15
C ASN A 227 -5.52 -26.81 44.24
N GLY A 228 -6.03 -27.15 43.06
CA GLY A 228 -5.29 -27.93 42.06
C GLY A 228 -3.94 -27.28 41.64
N LEU A 229 -3.91 -25.94 41.61
CA LEU A 229 -2.68 -25.19 41.30
C LEU A 229 -1.77 -25.01 42.50
N THR A 230 -2.31 -24.88 43.73
CA THR A 230 -1.54 -24.41 44.90
C THR A 230 -1.23 -25.49 45.92
N ALA A 231 -2.11 -26.50 46.05
CA ALA A 231 -2.03 -27.55 47.04
C ALA A 231 -1.81 -28.96 46.46
N ASP A 232 -2.50 -29.27 45.34
CA ASP A 232 -2.52 -30.64 44.81
C ASP A 232 -1.46 -30.90 43.73
N ASP A 233 -0.66 -29.88 43.38
CA ASP A 233 0.43 -29.95 42.41
C ASP A 233 0.00 -30.55 41.03
N LEU A 234 -1.19 -30.23 40.53
CA LEU A 234 -1.72 -30.80 39.30
C LEU A 234 -0.99 -30.28 38.07
N ILE A 235 -0.61 -29.00 38.09
CA ILE A 235 0.12 -28.39 36.98
C ILE A 235 1.59 -28.19 37.37
N TYR A 236 2.48 -28.91 36.73
CA TYR A 236 3.90 -28.90 37.10
C TYR A 236 4.79 -28.80 35.85
N PHE A 237 6.06 -28.50 36.07
CA PHE A 237 7.11 -28.51 35.05
C PHE A 237 8.41 -29.06 35.62
N ASP A 238 9.28 -29.54 34.76
CA ASP A 238 10.60 -30.00 35.17
C ASP A 238 11.55 -28.80 35.31
N PHE A 239 12.02 -28.57 36.54
CA PHE A 239 12.90 -27.43 36.83
C PHE A 239 14.37 -27.82 36.85
N LEU A 240 15.20 -27.04 36.12
CA LEU A 240 16.65 -27.23 36.08
C LEU A 240 17.38 -25.92 36.44
N ASP A 241 18.08 -25.94 37.58
CA ASP A 241 18.98 -24.84 37.95
C ASP A 241 20.33 -24.96 37.22
N LEU A 242 20.66 -23.94 36.46
CA LEU A 242 21.92 -23.86 35.67
C LEU A 242 23.09 -23.25 36.43
N LYS A 243 23.03 -23.15 37.76
CA LYS A 243 24.08 -22.54 38.62
C LYS A 243 25.48 -23.08 38.35
N ASP A 244 25.58 -24.37 38.04
CA ASP A 244 26.89 -25.08 37.91
C ASP A 244 27.47 -24.97 36.48
N PHE A 245 26.74 -24.35 35.51
CA PHE A 245 27.13 -24.36 34.11
C PHE A 245 27.98 -23.21 33.64
N ASN A 246 28.43 -22.31 34.50
CA ASN A 246 29.31 -21.15 34.12
C ASN A 246 29.02 -20.56 32.72
N LEU A 247 27.72 -20.39 32.39
CA LEU A 247 27.30 -19.88 31.10
C LEU A 247 27.71 -18.40 30.99
N SER A 248 28.44 -18.07 29.93
CA SER A 248 28.70 -16.66 29.59
C SER A 248 27.40 -15.92 29.23
N ASP A 249 27.38 -14.62 29.49
CA ASP A 249 26.23 -13.78 29.12
C ASP A 249 25.89 -13.87 27.59
N ASP A 250 26.93 -14.05 26.76
CA ASP A 250 26.78 -14.29 25.32
C ASP A 250 26.03 -15.61 25.00
N LEU A 251 26.31 -16.67 25.75
CA LEU A 251 25.60 -17.95 25.55
C LEU A 251 24.16 -17.83 26.08
N TYR A 252 23.95 -17.08 27.14
CA TYR A 252 22.63 -16.74 27.64
C TYR A 252 21.79 -16.00 26.61
N VAL A 253 22.31 -14.97 25.93
CA VAL A 253 21.65 -14.23 24.84
C VAL A 253 21.37 -15.15 23.65
N LYS A 254 22.32 -15.98 23.24
CA LYS A 254 22.18 -16.95 22.14
C LYS A 254 21.16 -18.05 22.41
N MET A 255 21.06 -18.53 23.66
CA MET A 255 20.06 -19.54 24.04
C MET A 255 18.64 -18.95 24.12
N ASN A 256 18.50 -17.71 24.57
CA ASN A 256 17.23 -17.02 24.57
C ASN A 256 16.75 -16.67 23.15
N ALA A 257 17.66 -16.44 22.22
CA ALA A 257 17.33 -16.28 20.80
C ALA A 257 16.69 -17.53 20.16
N ARG A 258 16.95 -18.72 20.69
CA ARG A 258 16.43 -20.00 20.14
C ARG A 258 14.94 -20.26 20.40
N GLY A 259 14.29 -19.57 21.29
CA GLY A 259 12.85 -19.78 21.58
C GLY A 259 11.89 -19.04 20.64
N LYS A 260 12.29 -18.01 19.85
CA LYS A 260 11.55 -17.43 18.70
C LYS A 260 11.96 -18.22 17.46
N GLN A 261 11.03 -18.74 16.69
CA GLN A 261 11.39 -19.11 15.33
C GLN A 261 12.05 -17.87 14.72
N LEU A 262 13.26 -18.06 14.20
CA LEU A 262 13.92 -17.00 13.45
C LEU A 262 12.95 -16.50 12.37
N SER A 263 12.87 -15.21 12.17
CA SER A 263 12.11 -14.67 11.04
C SER A 263 12.72 -15.20 9.74
N ASP A 264 11.94 -15.17 8.66
CA ASP A 264 12.47 -15.56 7.35
C ASP A 264 13.70 -14.74 6.99
N PHE A 265 13.74 -13.47 7.40
CA PHE A 265 14.91 -12.62 7.22
C PHE A 265 16.10 -13.03 8.09
N GLU A 266 15.90 -13.38 9.36
CA GLU A 266 16.98 -13.87 10.22
C GLU A 266 17.59 -15.19 9.70
N ASN A 267 16.73 -16.11 9.19
CA ASN A 267 17.16 -17.33 8.53
C ASN A 267 17.94 -17.02 7.25
N PHE A 268 17.42 -16.14 6.41
CA PHE A 268 18.09 -15.67 5.19
C PHE A 268 19.44 -15.03 5.51
N LYS A 269 19.51 -14.15 6.50
CA LYS A 269 20.74 -13.48 6.93
C LYS A 269 21.79 -14.50 7.36
N ALA A 270 21.42 -15.47 8.20
CA ALA A 270 22.33 -16.52 8.66
C ALA A 270 22.84 -17.38 7.49
N TRP A 271 21.97 -17.77 6.59
CA TRP A 271 22.32 -18.50 5.38
C TRP A 271 23.24 -17.66 4.47
N LEU A 272 22.93 -16.39 4.25
CA LEU A 272 23.70 -15.48 3.41
C LEU A 272 25.15 -15.30 3.91
N PHE A 273 25.34 -15.05 5.20
CA PHE A 273 26.69 -14.92 5.77
C PHE A 273 27.49 -16.20 5.68
N ASN A 274 26.86 -17.36 5.92
CA ASN A 274 27.51 -18.65 5.74
C ASN A 274 27.94 -18.88 4.28
N LYS A 275 27.13 -18.48 3.29
CA LYS A 275 27.46 -18.58 1.86
C LYS A 275 28.58 -17.62 1.47
N ILE A 276 28.58 -16.39 1.96
CA ILE A 276 29.66 -15.40 1.71
C ILE A 276 30.98 -15.97 2.20
N GLU A 277 31.01 -16.57 3.39
CA GLU A 277 32.24 -17.14 3.99
C GLU A 277 32.69 -18.40 3.24
N GLN A 278 31.82 -19.35 3.02
CA GLN A 278 32.13 -20.63 2.38
C GLN A 278 32.62 -20.47 0.94
N GLU A 279 32.03 -19.58 0.18
CA GLU A 279 32.30 -19.38 -1.25
C GLU A 279 33.21 -18.18 -1.54
N ASN A 280 33.66 -17.46 -0.49
CA ASN A 280 34.47 -16.23 -0.63
C ASN A 280 33.87 -15.20 -1.59
N LEU A 281 32.56 -14.97 -1.51
CA LEU A 281 31.83 -14.12 -2.46
C LEU A 281 32.23 -12.65 -2.38
N ILE A 282 32.70 -12.23 -1.22
CA ILE A 282 33.15 -10.86 -0.94
C ILE A 282 34.52 -10.91 -0.28
N THR A 283 35.51 -10.31 -0.93
CA THR A 283 36.91 -10.32 -0.50
C THR A 283 37.43 -8.96 -0.07
N ASP A 284 36.68 -7.88 -0.35
CA ASP A 284 37.16 -6.49 -0.25
C ASP A 284 36.91 -5.88 1.14
N GLN A 285 36.03 -6.47 1.95
CA GLN A 285 35.70 -6.04 3.31
C GLN A 285 35.63 -7.25 4.24
N SER A 286 35.81 -7.02 5.53
CA SER A 286 35.63 -8.09 6.51
C SER A 286 34.13 -8.47 6.61
N LEU A 287 33.85 -9.75 6.79
CA LEU A 287 32.49 -10.23 7.04
C LEU A 287 31.85 -9.54 8.26
N THR A 288 32.69 -9.16 9.23
CA THR A 288 32.29 -8.44 10.43
C THR A 288 31.72 -7.05 10.11
N ASP A 289 32.30 -6.33 9.13
CA ASP A 289 31.84 -4.99 8.74
C ASP A 289 30.45 -5.07 8.09
N TYR A 290 30.21 -6.07 7.24
CA TYR A 290 28.89 -6.30 6.66
C TYR A 290 27.85 -6.69 7.72
N SER A 291 28.23 -7.57 8.67
CA SER A 291 27.34 -7.94 9.77
C SER A 291 26.94 -6.72 10.60
N LEU A 292 27.93 -5.84 10.89
CA LEU A 292 27.68 -4.60 11.61
C LEU A 292 26.73 -3.66 10.84
N ASN A 293 26.92 -3.54 9.52
CA ASN A 293 26.02 -2.73 8.68
C ASN A 293 24.59 -3.27 8.65
N PHE A 294 24.42 -4.58 8.58
CA PHE A 294 23.10 -5.21 8.67
C PHE A 294 22.40 -4.94 10.00
N ASP A 295 23.14 -4.88 11.10
CA ASP A 295 22.56 -4.73 12.43
C ASP A 295 22.39 -3.27 12.86
N ILE A 296 23.13 -2.34 12.24
CA ILE A 296 23.12 -0.91 12.63
C ILE A 296 22.79 -0.02 11.43
N SER A 297 23.75 0.25 10.54
CA SER A 297 23.68 1.34 9.58
C SER A 297 22.58 1.18 8.53
N TRP A 298 22.36 -0.06 8.05
CA TRP A 298 21.30 -0.31 7.07
C TRP A 298 19.94 -0.51 7.74
N ASN A 299 19.93 -0.94 9.00
CA ASN A 299 18.70 -1.06 9.80
C ASN A 299 17.97 0.28 9.91
N ASP A 300 18.72 1.37 10.03
CA ASP A 300 18.14 2.72 10.15
C ASP A 300 17.35 3.11 8.90
N ILE A 301 17.74 2.64 7.71
CA ILE A 301 16.99 2.90 6.46
C ILE A 301 15.56 2.36 6.59
N PHE A 302 15.41 1.10 6.98
CA PHE A 302 14.11 0.44 7.10
C PHE A 302 13.32 0.94 8.31
N TRP A 303 14.03 1.24 9.40
CA TRP A 303 13.42 1.77 10.62
C TRP A 303 12.81 3.15 10.40
N ASN A 304 13.47 4.02 9.65
CA ASN A 304 12.98 5.35 9.33
C ASN A 304 11.86 5.32 8.28
N ALA A 305 11.88 4.34 7.38
CA ALA A 305 10.87 4.16 6.33
C ALA A 305 9.56 3.51 6.81
N LYS A 306 9.60 2.75 7.92
CA LYS A 306 8.45 1.95 8.39
C LYS A 306 7.24 2.80 8.77
N SER A 307 6.06 2.20 8.68
CA SER A 307 4.81 2.80 9.17
C SER A 307 4.83 2.96 10.71
N LYS A 308 4.13 3.96 11.24
CA LYS A 308 4.11 4.28 12.67
C LYS A 308 3.71 3.10 13.58
N ASN A 309 2.90 2.19 13.08
CA ASN A 309 2.37 1.05 13.84
C ASN A 309 3.15 -0.26 13.63
N VAL A 310 4.25 -0.22 12.89
CA VAL A 310 5.11 -1.37 12.62
C VAL A 310 6.31 -1.32 13.55
N TYR A 311 6.57 -2.41 14.26
CA TYR A 311 7.66 -2.51 15.25
C TYR A 311 8.73 -3.53 14.86
N GLU A 312 8.55 -4.21 13.74
CA GLU A 312 9.51 -5.15 13.15
C GLU A 312 9.83 -4.69 11.72
N ILE A 313 11.07 -4.80 11.31
CA ILE A 313 11.56 -4.38 9.98
C ILE A 313 12.08 -5.53 9.13
N ASP A 314 12.08 -6.74 9.68
CA ASP A 314 12.61 -7.95 9.03
C ASP A 314 11.95 -8.22 7.69
N ASP A 315 10.62 -8.10 7.62
CA ASP A 315 9.86 -8.31 6.38
C ASP A 315 10.24 -7.26 5.33
N SER A 316 10.37 -5.98 5.72
CA SER A 316 10.77 -4.91 4.82
C SER A 316 12.17 -5.15 4.25
N TYR A 317 13.09 -5.61 5.10
CA TYR A 317 14.44 -5.94 4.72
C TYR A 317 14.48 -7.10 3.73
N PHE A 318 13.73 -8.15 4.02
CA PHE A 318 13.66 -9.32 3.16
C PHE A 318 13.00 -9.04 1.80
N GLU A 319 11.93 -8.22 1.79
CA GLU A 319 11.25 -7.76 0.59
C GLU A 319 12.18 -6.93 -0.33
N TYR A 320 13.06 -6.12 0.24
CA TYR A 320 14.10 -5.40 -0.51
C TYR A 320 15.02 -6.38 -1.28
N PHE A 321 15.52 -7.43 -0.59
CA PHE A 321 16.37 -8.41 -1.25
C PHE A 321 15.64 -9.19 -2.33
N LYS A 322 14.38 -9.56 -2.08
CA LYS A 322 13.53 -10.23 -3.09
C LYS A 322 13.38 -9.35 -4.33
N LEU A 323 12.97 -8.09 -4.16
CA LEU A 323 12.73 -7.19 -5.30
C LEU A 323 14.02 -6.93 -6.09
N SER A 324 15.13 -6.65 -5.38
CA SER A 324 16.43 -6.40 -6.01
C SER A 324 16.93 -7.63 -6.77
N PHE A 325 16.86 -8.82 -6.15
CA PHE A 325 17.24 -10.07 -6.80
C PHE A 325 16.41 -10.37 -8.05
N LEU A 326 15.08 -10.32 -7.92
CA LEU A 326 14.16 -10.64 -9.01
C LEU A 326 14.36 -9.71 -10.20
N SER A 327 14.55 -8.42 -9.96
CA SER A 327 14.80 -7.44 -11.01
C SER A 327 16.10 -7.71 -11.77
N HIS A 328 17.20 -8.00 -11.05
CA HIS A 328 18.48 -8.33 -11.67
C HIS A 328 18.45 -9.70 -12.36
N PHE A 329 17.77 -10.69 -11.78
CA PHE A 329 17.63 -12.01 -12.40
C PHE A 329 16.92 -11.91 -13.75
N ILE A 330 15.81 -11.18 -13.80
CA ILE A 330 15.04 -10.98 -15.03
C ILE A 330 15.88 -10.22 -16.06
N ASN A 331 16.57 -9.17 -15.66
CA ASN A 331 17.41 -8.38 -16.54
C ASN A 331 18.56 -9.22 -17.17
N ASP A 332 19.28 -9.98 -16.35
CA ASP A 332 20.36 -10.87 -16.81
C ASP A 332 19.84 -11.98 -17.73
N TYR A 333 18.59 -12.45 -17.50
CA TYR A 333 17.95 -13.44 -18.37
C TYR A 333 17.65 -12.88 -19.76
N VAL A 334 17.08 -11.67 -19.86
CA VAL A 334 16.79 -11.02 -21.15
C VAL A 334 18.06 -10.71 -21.91
N ALA A 335 19.10 -10.28 -21.23
CA ALA A 335 20.39 -10.05 -21.86
C ALA A 335 20.95 -11.34 -22.49
N LYS A 336 20.72 -12.51 -21.88
CA LYS A 336 21.10 -13.82 -22.45
C LYS A 336 20.21 -14.25 -23.60
N GLU A 337 18.89 -14.02 -23.53
CA GLU A 337 17.99 -14.34 -24.66
C GLU A 337 18.36 -13.55 -25.93
N ASN A 338 18.75 -12.29 -25.77
CA ASN A 338 19.20 -11.43 -26.85
C ASN A 338 20.62 -11.75 -27.32
N SER A 339 21.41 -12.49 -26.53
CA SER A 339 22.70 -13.04 -26.93
C SER A 339 22.50 -14.46 -27.47
N ILE A 340 23.21 -14.86 -28.51
CA ILE A 340 23.14 -16.21 -29.14
C ILE A 340 23.62 -17.36 -28.21
N ILE A 341 23.58 -17.15 -26.90
CA ILE A 341 24.02 -18.14 -25.90
C ILE A 341 22.83 -19.02 -25.52
N PRO A 342 22.91 -20.37 -25.71
CA PRO A 342 21.81 -21.26 -25.36
C PRO A 342 21.57 -21.27 -23.85
N ILE A 343 20.32 -21.01 -23.46
CA ILE A 343 19.87 -21.03 -22.06
C ILE A 343 19.77 -22.51 -21.65
N LYS A 344 20.35 -22.87 -20.48
CA LYS A 344 20.20 -24.20 -19.94
C LYS A 344 18.75 -24.43 -19.49
N ALA A 345 18.25 -25.67 -19.68
CA ALA A 345 16.87 -26.01 -19.31
C ALA A 345 16.54 -25.70 -17.84
N GLU A 346 17.50 -25.87 -16.93
CA GLU A 346 17.37 -25.55 -15.50
C GLU A 346 17.18 -24.06 -15.24
N GLU A 347 17.83 -23.18 -16.01
CA GLU A 347 17.64 -21.72 -15.93
C GLU A 347 16.28 -21.30 -16.47
N PHE A 348 15.70 -22.03 -17.42
CA PHE A 348 14.36 -21.78 -17.96
C PHE A 348 13.26 -22.10 -16.95
N TYR A 349 13.36 -23.20 -16.23
CA TYR A 349 12.40 -23.54 -15.15
C TYR A 349 12.46 -22.52 -13.99
N LEU A 350 13.64 -22.10 -13.60
CA LEU A 350 13.81 -21.06 -12.58
C LEU A 350 13.15 -19.74 -13.00
N ASN A 351 13.22 -19.41 -14.30
CA ASN A 351 12.62 -18.17 -14.83
C ASN A 351 11.08 -18.19 -14.73
N SER A 352 10.41 -19.30 -15.06
CA SER A 352 8.96 -19.38 -14.93
C SER A 352 8.50 -19.29 -13.47
N GLU A 353 9.22 -19.89 -12.53
CA GLU A 353 8.95 -19.81 -11.11
C GLU A 353 9.23 -18.40 -10.53
N VAL A 354 10.30 -17.74 -10.96
CA VAL A 354 10.63 -16.36 -10.56
C VAL A 354 9.55 -15.39 -11.04
N VAL A 355 9.09 -15.53 -12.28
CA VAL A 355 7.99 -14.75 -12.82
C VAL A 355 6.69 -15.05 -12.05
N ASP A 356 6.41 -16.31 -11.73
CA ASP A 356 5.26 -16.69 -10.93
C ASP A 356 5.29 -16.09 -9.52
N ILE A 357 6.45 -15.99 -8.89
CA ILE A 357 6.63 -15.36 -7.57
C ILE A 357 6.37 -13.85 -7.65
N LEU A 358 6.86 -13.19 -8.69
CA LEU A 358 6.58 -11.77 -8.93
C LEU A 358 5.08 -11.48 -9.11
N VAL A 359 4.36 -12.43 -9.76
CA VAL A 359 2.93 -12.29 -10.08
C VAL A 359 2.04 -12.76 -8.94
N LYS A 360 2.38 -13.87 -8.27
CA LYS A 360 1.47 -14.63 -7.40
C LYS A 360 1.62 -14.30 -5.93
N LYS A 361 2.14 -13.25 -5.44
CA LYS A 361 2.17 -12.96 -3.99
C LYS A 361 2.38 -14.24 -3.14
N SER A 362 3.36 -15.07 -3.51
CA SER A 362 3.58 -16.35 -2.89
C SER A 362 4.07 -16.15 -1.45
N ILE A 363 3.34 -16.77 -0.51
CA ILE A 363 3.66 -16.76 0.93
C ILE A 363 4.92 -17.63 1.20
N ASP A 364 5.21 -18.57 0.35
CA ASP A 364 6.30 -19.54 0.52
C ASP A 364 7.46 -19.23 -0.44
N PHE A 365 8.21 -18.16 -0.16
CA PHE A 365 9.44 -17.87 -0.89
C PHE A 365 10.61 -18.68 -0.28
N ASP A 366 11.01 -19.74 -0.96
CA ASP A 366 12.18 -20.52 -0.59
C ASP A 366 13.47 -19.81 -1.04
N PHE A 367 14.04 -19.03 -0.15
CA PHE A 367 15.25 -18.24 -0.43
C PHE A 367 16.47 -19.12 -0.71
N GLU A 368 16.58 -20.31 -0.12
CA GLU A 368 17.70 -21.21 -0.36
C GLU A 368 17.71 -21.68 -1.82
N LYS A 369 16.53 -21.98 -2.35
CA LYS A 369 16.35 -22.34 -3.75
C LYS A 369 16.64 -21.19 -4.72
N PHE A 370 16.12 -20.00 -4.43
CA PHE A 370 16.16 -18.88 -5.37
C PHE A 370 17.44 -18.08 -5.30
N PHE A 371 18.00 -17.86 -4.10
CA PHE A 371 19.21 -17.07 -3.93
C PHE A 371 20.50 -17.90 -4.11
N ASP A 372 20.46 -19.23 -4.02
CA ASP A 372 21.64 -20.06 -4.32
C ASP A 372 21.87 -20.22 -5.82
N ASN A 373 21.99 -19.11 -6.52
CA ASN A 373 22.32 -19.09 -7.94
C ASN A 373 23.40 -18.06 -8.26
N ASN A 374 24.04 -18.24 -9.42
CA ASN A 374 25.16 -17.41 -9.84
C ASN A 374 24.81 -15.94 -10.09
N ILE A 375 23.55 -15.64 -10.45
CA ILE A 375 23.08 -14.26 -10.70
C ILE A 375 23.00 -13.50 -9.39
N PHE A 376 22.43 -14.09 -8.35
CA PHE A 376 22.39 -13.50 -7.02
C PHE A 376 23.80 -13.26 -6.47
N LYS A 377 24.65 -14.28 -6.53
CA LYS A 377 26.02 -14.20 -6.04
C LYS A 377 26.83 -13.10 -6.76
N LYS A 378 26.71 -13.01 -8.08
CA LYS A 378 27.35 -11.97 -8.89
C LYS A 378 26.89 -10.55 -8.51
N ASN A 379 25.60 -10.38 -8.24
CA ASN A 379 25.00 -9.07 -7.96
C ASN A 379 24.96 -8.72 -6.47
N LEU A 380 25.44 -9.58 -5.57
CA LEU A 380 25.37 -9.38 -4.13
C LEU A 380 26.01 -8.07 -3.67
N LYS A 381 27.18 -7.73 -4.21
CA LYS A 381 27.85 -6.45 -3.93
C LYS A 381 26.99 -5.25 -4.35
N THR A 382 26.25 -5.39 -5.44
CA THR A 382 25.35 -4.34 -5.96
C THR A 382 24.21 -4.07 -4.98
N TYR A 383 23.62 -5.13 -4.38
CA TYR A 383 22.55 -4.98 -3.39
C TYR A 383 23.05 -4.28 -2.13
N PHE A 384 24.22 -4.68 -1.64
CA PHE A 384 24.84 -4.06 -0.48
C PHE A 384 25.27 -2.61 -0.78
N ARG A 385 25.82 -2.37 -1.98
CA ARG A 385 26.26 -1.02 -2.36
C ARG A 385 25.11 -0.02 -2.41
N PHE A 386 23.93 -0.43 -2.87
CA PHE A 386 22.77 0.46 -2.86
C PHE A 386 22.36 0.83 -1.41
N LEU A 387 22.31 -0.14 -0.50
CA LEU A 387 22.03 0.14 0.92
C LEU A 387 23.11 1.05 1.53
N GLU A 388 24.36 0.82 1.17
CA GLU A 388 25.48 1.66 1.63
C GLU A 388 25.35 3.11 1.16
N LEU A 389 24.92 3.32 -0.10
CA LEU A 389 24.69 4.65 -0.65
C LEU A 389 23.47 5.36 -0.03
N CYS A 390 22.53 4.61 0.54
CA CYS A 390 21.30 5.12 1.15
C CYS A 390 21.40 5.34 2.67
N LYS A 391 22.45 4.86 3.34
CA LYS A 391 22.58 4.91 4.81
C LYS A 391 22.64 6.33 5.39
N VAL A 392 22.35 6.43 6.67
CA VAL A 392 22.62 7.64 7.46
C VAL A 392 24.12 7.72 7.77
N GLU A 393 24.73 8.87 7.53
CA GLU A 393 26.13 9.08 7.83
C GLU A 393 26.36 9.38 9.32
N THR A 394 27.60 9.21 9.76
CA THR A 394 28.01 9.46 11.17
C THR A 394 27.79 10.91 11.62
N THR A 395 27.67 11.83 10.69
CA THR A 395 27.32 13.25 10.93
C THR A 395 25.85 13.46 11.26
N GLY A 396 25.01 12.43 11.09
CA GLY A 396 23.57 12.51 11.23
C GLY A 396 22.82 12.94 9.95
N GLU A 397 23.55 13.23 8.87
CA GLU A 397 22.95 13.54 7.56
C GLU A 397 22.48 12.24 6.89
N SER A 398 21.25 12.26 6.36
CA SER A 398 20.61 11.10 5.74
C SER A 398 20.69 11.18 4.22
N ASN A 399 21.42 10.26 3.60
CA ASN A 399 21.43 10.10 2.15
C ASN A 399 20.01 9.81 1.61
N MET A 400 19.21 9.09 2.38
CA MET A 400 17.84 8.76 1.98
C MET A 400 16.91 9.99 1.97
N GLU A 401 17.06 10.92 2.91
CA GLU A 401 16.27 12.16 2.92
C GLU A 401 16.59 13.05 1.71
N ILE A 402 17.85 13.09 1.28
CA ILE A 402 18.25 13.80 0.06
C ILE A 402 17.62 13.14 -1.17
N LEU A 403 17.64 11.80 -1.24
CA LEU A 403 16.99 11.06 -2.33
C LEU A 403 15.50 11.32 -2.35
N ASP A 404 14.83 11.20 -1.20
CA ASP A 404 13.41 11.47 -1.06
C ASP A 404 13.06 12.88 -1.56
N SER A 405 13.83 13.88 -1.16
CA SER A 405 13.63 15.27 -1.59
C SER A 405 13.83 15.44 -3.11
N ALA A 406 14.85 14.80 -3.68
CA ALA A 406 15.13 14.89 -5.12
C ALA A 406 14.07 14.22 -5.99
N LEU A 407 13.42 13.17 -5.47
CA LEU A 407 12.37 12.43 -6.19
C LEU A 407 10.96 12.95 -5.92
N GLN A 408 10.76 13.76 -4.88
CA GLN A 408 9.45 14.11 -4.32
C GLN A 408 8.45 14.64 -5.34
N GLU A 409 8.92 15.46 -6.28
CA GLU A 409 8.05 16.14 -7.24
C GLU A 409 7.20 15.16 -8.08
N PHE A 410 7.82 14.14 -8.65
CA PHE A 410 7.14 13.13 -9.47
C PHE A 410 6.65 11.96 -8.62
N PHE A 411 7.30 11.66 -7.51
CA PHE A 411 6.84 10.67 -6.56
C PHE A 411 5.47 11.06 -6.00
N SER A 412 5.28 12.29 -5.52
CA SER A 412 3.99 12.75 -4.99
C SER A 412 2.89 12.73 -6.03
N PHE A 413 3.21 12.99 -7.29
CA PHE A 413 2.22 12.92 -8.35
C PHE A 413 1.80 11.49 -8.74
N TYR A 414 2.76 10.57 -8.87
CA TYR A 414 2.49 9.22 -9.39
C TYR A 414 2.24 8.16 -8.31
N LEU A 415 2.81 8.28 -7.12
CA LEU A 415 2.94 7.20 -6.14
C LEU A 415 2.47 7.56 -4.73
N GLU A 416 2.38 8.83 -4.36
CA GLU A 416 1.94 9.23 -3.04
C GLU A 416 0.53 8.71 -2.73
N ASN A 417 0.34 8.24 -1.51
CA ASN A 417 -0.94 7.78 -1.00
C ASN A 417 -1.09 8.16 0.48
N ASP A 418 -2.18 7.75 1.12
CA ASP A 418 -2.47 8.12 2.52
C ASP A 418 -1.41 7.61 3.52
N THR A 419 -0.72 6.53 3.18
CA THR A 419 0.25 5.87 4.08
C THR A 419 1.71 6.15 3.75
N CYS A 420 2.03 6.41 2.47
CA CYS A 420 3.40 6.59 1.98
C CYS A 420 3.53 7.95 1.29
N LYS A 421 4.37 8.82 1.82
CA LYS A 421 4.60 10.20 1.36
C LYS A 421 5.91 10.36 0.60
N THR A 422 6.87 9.45 0.77
CA THR A 422 8.20 9.53 0.17
C THR A 422 8.59 8.22 -0.49
N PHE A 423 9.63 8.27 -1.33
CA PHE A 423 10.21 7.10 -1.97
C PHE A 423 10.66 6.06 -0.94
N SER A 424 11.34 6.49 0.13
CA SER A 424 11.80 5.57 1.17
C SER A 424 10.65 4.87 1.88
N GLN A 425 9.60 5.60 2.28
CA GLN A 425 8.41 5.03 2.92
C GLN A 425 7.70 4.02 2.04
N PHE A 426 7.76 4.19 0.72
CA PHE A 426 7.12 3.28 -0.23
C PHE A 426 7.95 2.01 -0.47
N TYR A 427 9.26 2.17 -0.72
CA TYR A 427 10.10 1.07 -1.21
C TYR A 427 10.84 0.30 -0.12
N PHE A 428 10.98 0.86 1.08
CA PHE A 428 11.55 0.16 2.22
C PHE A 428 10.49 -0.24 3.26
N SER A 429 9.23 -0.32 2.85
CA SER A 429 8.11 -0.82 3.65
C SER A 429 7.88 -2.33 3.41
N GLU A 430 7.07 -2.93 4.27
CA GLU A 430 6.78 -4.37 4.30
C GLU A 430 5.92 -4.90 3.12
N ASN A 431 5.47 -4.04 2.22
CA ASN A 431 4.50 -4.42 1.19
C ASN A 431 4.99 -4.21 -0.25
N ILE A 432 6.28 -4.02 -0.46
CA ILE A 432 6.81 -3.66 -1.77
C ILE A 432 6.56 -4.75 -2.84
N MET A 433 6.61 -6.03 -2.48
CA MET A 433 6.30 -7.11 -3.40
C MET A 433 4.82 -7.19 -3.80
N ASN A 434 3.93 -6.53 -3.04
CA ASN A 434 2.50 -6.44 -3.34
C ASN A 434 2.15 -5.26 -4.27
N THR A 435 3.11 -4.47 -4.68
CA THR A 435 2.91 -3.30 -5.55
C THR A 435 2.72 -3.70 -7.02
N ASN A 436 2.27 -2.74 -7.82
CA ASN A 436 2.08 -2.94 -9.26
C ASN A 436 3.42 -3.04 -10.01
N TRP A 437 3.38 -3.56 -11.23
CA TRP A 437 4.54 -3.67 -12.11
C TRP A 437 5.26 -2.35 -12.37
N TRP A 438 4.52 -1.26 -12.62
CA TRP A 438 5.09 0.09 -12.82
C TRP A 438 5.90 0.55 -11.61
N GLN A 439 5.40 0.30 -10.40
CA GLN A 439 6.05 0.68 -9.15
C GLN A 439 7.35 -0.09 -8.95
N LYS A 440 7.36 -1.39 -9.23
CA LYS A 440 8.58 -2.22 -9.21
C LYS A 440 9.59 -1.76 -10.27
N LEU A 441 9.12 -1.43 -11.45
CA LEU A 441 9.96 -0.93 -12.54
C LEU A 441 10.59 0.43 -12.19
N TYR A 442 9.82 1.32 -11.58
CA TYR A 442 10.32 2.61 -11.11
C TYR A 442 11.40 2.46 -10.02
N PHE A 443 11.20 1.57 -9.05
CA PHE A 443 12.22 1.26 -8.06
C PHE A 443 13.53 0.80 -8.71
N PHE A 444 13.43 -0.15 -9.63
CA PHE A 444 14.60 -0.64 -10.37
C PHE A 444 15.31 0.51 -11.10
N ALA A 445 14.56 1.36 -11.78
CA ALA A 445 15.12 2.49 -12.52
C ALA A 445 15.92 3.45 -11.63
N ILE A 446 15.36 3.81 -10.47
CA ILE A 446 16.04 4.67 -9.49
C ILE A 446 17.23 3.96 -8.86
N GLN A 447 17.07 2.72 -8.43
CA GLN A 447 18.17 1.91 -7.87
C GLN A 447 19.36 1.84 -8.83
N ARG A 448 19.11 1.55 -10.11
CA ARG A 448 20.16 1.44 -11.14
C ARG A 448 20.83 2.79 -11.44
N TYR A 449 20.08 3.89 -11.43
CA TYR A 449 20.67 5.21 -11.60
C TYR A 449 21.63 5.56 -10.44
N ILE A 450 21.20 5.38 -9.21
CA ILE A 450 22.02 5.65 -8.01
C ILE A 450 23.29 4.77 -8.02
N LEU A 451 23.14 3.50 -8.36
CA LEU A 451 24.28 2.56 -8.47
C LEU A 451 25.23 2.94 -9.61
N LYS A 452 24.73 3.50 -10.72
CA LYS A 452 25.58 3.97 -11.81
C LYS A 452 26.37 5.21 -11.44
N VAL A 453 25.78 6.14 -10.70
CA VAL A 453 26.49 7.33 -10.17
C VAL A 453 27.52 6.90 -9.13
N ASP A 454 27.23 5.89 -8.33
CA ASP A 454 28.10 5.27 -7.31
C ASP A 454 28.76 6.29 -6.37
N LYS A 455 28.01 7.28 -5.94
CA LYS A 455 28.43 8.36 -5.04
C LYS A 455 27.39 8.55 -3.93
N TYR A 456 27.82 8.82 -2.69
CA TYR A 456 26.87 9.14 -1.62
C TYR A 456 26.08 10.41 -1.95
N LEU A 457 24.78 10.39 -1.70
CA LEU A 457 23.88 11.49 -2.05
C LEU A 457 24.21 12.81 -1.33
N ILE A 458 24.75 12.75 -0.10
CA ILE A 458 25.24 13.92 0.62
C ILE A 458 26.40 14.63 -0.09
N HIS A 459 27.05 13.95 -1.02
CA HIS A 459 28.14 14.52 -1.83
C HIS A 459 27.71 14.93 -3.24
N TYR A 460 26.40 14.80 -3.56
CA TYR A 460 25.90 15.29 -4.84
C TYR A 460 26.01 16.81 -4.90
N SER A 461 26.54 17.29 -5.99
CA SER A 461 26.45 18.70 -6.34
C SER A 461 25.03 19.07 -6.75
N GLN A 462 24.72 20.38 -6.84
CA GLN A 462 23.44 20.83 -7.37
C GLN A 462 23.23 20.33 -8.81
N GLU A 463 24.28 20.18 -9.59
CA GLU A 463 24.23 19.64 -10.93
C GLU A 463 23.86 18.15 -10.92
N ASP A 464 24.44 17.33 -10.05
CA ASP A 464 24.08 15.92 -9.87
C ASP A 464 22.60 15.77 -9.49
N LEU A 465 22.09 16.62 -8.59
CA LEU A 465 20.68 16.62 -8.18
C LEU A 465 19.75 17.03 -9.34
N ASN A 466 20.14 17.99 -10.15
CA ASN A 466 19.40 18.38 -11.34
C ASN A 466 19.36 17.24 -12.38
N HIS A 467 20.49 16.55 -12.59
CA HIS A 467 20.54 15.39 -13.48
C HIS A 467 19.64 14.24 -12.97
N LEU A 468 19.63 13.97 -11.68
CA LEU A 468 18.72 13.01 -11.07
C LEU A 468 17.24 13.43 -11.23
N SER A 469 16.92 14.69 -11.03
CA SER A 469 15.56 15.23 -11.21
C SER A 469 15.10 15.12 -12.67
N ASP A 470 15.97 15.43 -13.64
CA ASP A 470 15.67 15.28 -15.06
C ASP A 470 15.44 13.81 -15.44
N TYR A 471 16.32 12.92 -14.97
CA TYR A 471 16.14 11.48 -15.15
C TYR A 471 14.83 11.00 -14.55
N ASN A 472 14.53 11.38 -13.31
CA ASN A 472 13.31 11.02 -12.61
C ASN A 472 12.06 11.48 -13.36
N ARG A 473 12.03 12.72 -13.87
CA ARG A 473 10.92 13.23 -14.68
C ARG A 473 10.68 12.37 -15.92
N ILE A 474 11.72 12.16 -16.72
CA ILE A 474 11.62 11.44 -18.00
C ILE A 474 11.22 9.98 -17.74
N ILE A 475 11.90 9.30 -16.82
CA ILE A 475 11.64 7.88 -16.58
C ILE A 475 10.27 7.63 -15.95
N SER A 476 9.80 8.53 -15.08
CA SER A 476 8.44 8.47 -14.53
C SER A 476 7.39 8.58 -15.63
N ASN A 477 7.50 9.58 -16.51
CA ASN A 477 6.58 9.75 -17.62
C ASN A 477 6.56 8.54 -18.57
N LEU A 478 7.73 7.96 -18.85
CA LEU A 478 7.84 6.76 -19.68
C LEU A 478 7.18 5.54 -19.02
N ILE A 479 7.50 5.27 -17.76
CA ILE A 479 7.00 4.11 -17.02
C ILE A 479 5.48 4.21 -16.80
N PHE A 480 5.01 5.31 -16.21
CA PHE A 480 3.61 5.45 -15.81
C PHE A 480 2.64 5.68 -16.97
N ASN A 481 3.13 5.94 -18.19
CA ASN A 481 2.34 5.99 -19.41
C ASN A 481 2.56 4.78 -20.33
N THR A 482 3.15 3.70 -19.83
CA THR A 482 3.37 2.46 -20.56
C THR A 482 2.45 1.36 -20.01
N TYR A 483 2.02 0.43 -20.86
CA TYR A 483 1.32 -0.77 -20.42
C TYR A 483 2.32 -1.80 -19.93
N VAL A 484 2.21 -2.18 -18.67
CA VAL A 484 3.00 -3.25 -18.05
C VAL A 484 2.01 -4.27 -17.49
N ASP A 485 1.37 -4.99 -18.39
CA ASP A 485 0.24 -5.89 -18.07
C ASP A 485 0.68 -7.36 -17.98
N SER A 486 1.91 -7.65 -18.39
CA SER A 486 2.45 -9.00 -18.41
C SER A 486 3.88 -9.05 -17.89
N PRO A 487 4.33 -10.22 -17.43
CA PRO A 487 5.74 -10.44 -17.09
C PRO A 487 6.71 -10.15 -18.24
N ASP A 488 6.30 -10.39 -19.49
CA ASP A 488 7.12 -10.11 -20.67
C ASP A 488 7.27 -8.61 -20.92
N ASP A 489 6.24 -7.82 -20.68
CA ASP A 489 6.33 -6.36 -20.72
C ASP A 489 7.32 -5.86 -19.67
N PHE A 490 7.17 -6.32 -18.42
CA PHE A 490 8.06 -5.96 -17.31
C PHE A 490 9.52 -6.27 -17.63
N LYS A 491 9.77 -7.48 -18.11
CA LYS A 491 11.08 -7.96 -18.56
C LYS A 491 11.70 -7.05 -19.62
N ASN A 492 10.94 -6.71 -20.67
CA ASN A 492 11.41 -5.87 -21.77
C ASN A 492 11.74 -4.44 -21.31
N TYR A 493 10.96 -3.88 -20.40
CA TYR A 493 11.20 -2.53 -19.88
C TYR A 493 12.35 -2.46 -18.88
N LEU A 494 12.56 -3.50 -18.05
CA LEU A 494 13.75 -3.60 -17.21
C LEU A 494 15.03 -3.55 -18.07
N TYR A 495 15.08 -4.39 -19.11
CA TYR A 495 16.21 -4.42 -20.03
C TYR A 495 16.41 -3.08 -20.76
N SER A 496 15.32 -2.46 -21.14
CA SER A 496 15.35 -1.15 -21.81
C SER A 496 15.93 -0.05 -20.91
N ILE A 497 15.61 -0.04 -19.63
CA ILE A 497 16.18 0.88 -18.63
C ILE A 497 17.69 0.62 -18.46
N GLU A 498 18.09 -0.64 -18.43
CA GLU A 498 19.50 -1.00 -18.31
C GLU A 498 20.32 -0.51 -19.50
N VAL A 499 19.83 -0.75 -20.74
CA VAL A 499 20.48 -0.28 -21.97
C VAL A 499 20.60 1.25 -22.01
N LEU A 500 19.53 1.96 -21.58
CA LEU A 500 19.56 3.42 -21.48
C LEU A 500 20.64 3.86 -20.49
N LEU A 501 20.65 3.27 -19.31
CA LEU A 501 21.62 3.63 -18.27
C LEU A 501 23.04 3.27 -18.67
N ASP A 502 23.29 2.12 -19.27
CA ASP A 502 24.62 1.73 -19.73
C ASP A 502 25.22 2.75 -20.70
N SER A 503 24.40 3.32 -21.58
CA SER A 503 24.78 4.31 -22.56
C SER A 503 24.83 5.75 -22.03
N LEU A 504 24.22 6.03 -20.87
CA LEU A 504 24.11 7.36 -20.30
C LEU A 504 25.48 7.91 -19.85
N ASP A 505 25.86 9.08 -20.35
CA ASP A 505 26.99 9.87 -19.89
C ASP A 505 26.56 10.73 -18.68
N LEU A 506 27.06 10.38 -17.50
CA LEU A 506 26.67 11.07 -16.24
C LEU A 506 27.17 12.52 -16.14
N SER A 507 28.08 12.95 -17.02
CA SER A 507 28.53 14.35 -17.07
C SER A 507 27.49 15.29 -17.68
N LYS A 508 26.39 14.76 -18.21
CA LYS A 508 25.30 15.52 -18.86
C LYS A 508 23.96 15.03 -18.40
N SER A 509 22.98 15.93 -18.26
CA SER A 509 21.59 15.54 -18.07
C SER A 509 21.08 14.68 -19.23
N LEU A 510 20.16 13.75 -18.94
CA LEU A 510 19.47 12.95 -19.96
C LEU A 510 18.69 13.82 -20.98
N ILE A 511 18.34 15.05 -20.60
CA ILE A 511 17.74 16.02 -21.51
C ILE A 511 18.63 16.25 -22.75
N PHE A 512 19.96 16.28 -22.57
CA PHE A 512 20.93 16.51 -23.66
C PHE A 512 21.35 15.22 -24.38
N GLN A 513 20.79 14.09 -23.98
CA GLN A 513 21.07 12.74 -24.52
C GLN A 513 19.75 12.06 -24.92
N ASN A 514 18.81 12.83 -25.43
CA ASN A 514 17.45 12.39 -25.74
C ASN A 514 17.37 11.28 -26.81
N ASP A 515 18.41 11.07 -27.61
CA ASP A 515 18.50 9.95 -28.53
C ASP A 515 18.41 8.60 -27.80
N LEU A 516 18.95 8.49 -26.59
CA LEU A 516 18.89 7.29 -25.76
C LEU A 516 17.44 6.90 -25.40
N ILE A 517 16.52 7.88 -25.32
CA ILE A 517 15.10 7.62 -25.10
C ILE A 517 14.51 6.89 -26.30
N GLY A 518 14.92 7.28 -27.51
CA GLY A 518 14.50 6.69 -28.77
C GLY A 518 14.83 5.20 -28.90
N ASP A 519 15.96 4.77 -28.35
CA ASP A 519 16.46 3.39 -28.41
C ASP A 519 15.74 2.44 -27.41
N THR A 520 14.95 2.98 -26.48
CA THR A 520 14.21 2.18 -25.52
C THR A 520 13.00 1.46 -26.13
N SER A 521 12.49 0.41 -25.44
CA SER A 521 11.29 -0.33 -25.85
C SER A 521 9.98 0.33 -25.41
N PHE A 522 10.02 1.48 -24.74
CA PHE A 522 8.82 2.18 -24.30
C PHE A 522 7.93 2.59 -25.49
N ARG A 523 6.67 2.89 -25.20
CA ARG A 523 5.68 3.26 -26.21
C ARG A 523 6.16 4.40 -27.10
N LYS A 524 6.10 4.23 -28.40
CA LYS A 524 6.59 5.21 -29.38
C LYS A 524 6.03 6.61 -29.16
N ILE A 525 4.70 6.72 -28.94
CA ILE A 525 4.04 8.02 -28.72
C ILE A 525 4.65 8.74 -27.51
N GLN A 526 4.94 8.02 -26.44
CA GLN A 526 5.51 8.60 -25.23
C GLN A 526 6.99 8.96 -25.42
N LYS A 527 7.76 8.12 -26.12
CA LYS A 527 9.16 8.42 -26.46
C LYS A 527 9.28 9.67 -27.31
N ASP A 528 8.52 9.75 -28.39
CA ASP A 528 8.52 10.89 -29.31
C ASP A 528 8.12 12.19 -28.56
N GLU A 529 7.24 12.09 -27.60
CA GLU A 529 6.85 13.22 -26.76
C GLU A 529 7.97 13.65 -25.80
N GLU A 530 8.60 12.71 -25.07
CA GLU A 530 9.71 13.03 -24.17
C GLU A 530 10.92 13.61 -24.93
N ILE A 531 11.23 13.11 -26.12
CA ILE A 531 12.25 13.67 -27.00
C ILE A 531 11.91 15.14 -27.35
N THR A 532 10.66 15.40 -27.74
CA THR A 532 10.21 16.77 -28.06
C THR A 532 10.34 17.71 -26.85
N LYS A 533 9.96 17.24 -25.65
CA LYS A 533 10.12 18.02 -24.40
C LYS A 533 11.60 18.31 -24.09
N CYS A 534 12.47 17.31 -24.28
CA CYS A 534 13.92 17.50 -24.13
C CYS A 534 14.47 18.55 -25.11
N GLU A 535 14.07 18.51 -26.37
CA GLU A 535 14.48 19.51 -27.39
C GLU A 535 14.09 20.96 -26.97
N LEU A 536 12.89 21.13 -26.40
CA LEU A 536 12.44 22.44 -25.89
C LEU A 536 13.26 22.87 -24.69
N LEU A 537 13.58 21.95 -23.76
CA LEU A 537 14.38 22.24 -22.56
C LEU A 537 15.86 22.53 -22.89
N GLN A 538 16.39 22.02 -24.01
CA GLN A 538 17.75 22.32 -24.49
C GLN A 538 17.87 23.75 -25.03
N ASN A 539 16.80 24.35 -25.56
CA ASN A 539 16.80 25.62 -26.25
C ASN A 539 16.69 26.84 -25.32
N ILE A 540 17.19 26.77 -24.10
CA ILE A 540 17.16 27.86 -23.11
C ILE A 540 18.04 29.01 -23.59
N LYS A 541 17.48 29.96 -24.35
CA LYS A 541 18.16 31.20 -24.79
C LYS A 541 17.50 32.49 -24.30
N GLU A 542 16.37 32.46 -23.64
CA GLU A 542 15.67 33.65 -23.18
C GLU A 542 15.38 33.60 -21.66
N VAL A 543 15.74 34.68 -21.01
CA VAL A 543 15.97 34.82 -19.56
C VAL A 543 14.67 34.88 -18.73
N ASP A 544 13.47 34.96 -19.32
CA ASP A 544 12.24 35.29 -18.60
C ASP A 544 11.10 34.25 -18.67
N THR A 545 11.25 33.15 -19.38
CA THR A 545 10.15 32.14 -19.45
C THR A 545 10.69 30.72 -19.33
N ASP A 546 10.31 30.07 -18.23
CA ASP A 546 10.81 28.75 -17.89
C ASP A 546 9.93 27.64 -18.50
N TRP A 547 10.35 27.11 -19.64
CA TRP A 547 9.76 25.92 -20.25
C TRP A 547 9.64 24.76 -19.27
N ARG A 548 10.59 24.63 -18.35
CA ARG A 548 10.59 23.57 -17.35
C ARG A 548 9.35 23.65 -16.45
N THR A 549 9.09 24.82 -15.90
CA THR A 549 7.92 25.06 -15.05
C THR A 549 6.63 24.82 -15.81
N ALA A 550 6.53 25.33 -17.06
CA ALA A 550 5.34 25.15 -17.89
C ALA A 550 5.07 23.68 -18.23
N ILE A 551 6.11 22.94 -18.65
CA ILE A 551 6.00 21.50 -18.97
C ILE A 551 5.61 20.71 -17.73
N VAL A 552 6.31 20.88 -16.60
CA VAL A 552 6.05 20.13 -15.35
C VAL A 552 4.65 20.40 -14.82
N SER A 553 4.18 21.66 -14.84
CA SER A 553 2.79 22.00 -14.48
C SER A 553 1.77 21.23 -15.32
N ALA A 554 1.96 21.19 -16.63
CA ALA A 554 1.04 20.49 -17.53
C ALA A 554 1.13 18.97 -17.38
N GLU A 555 2.32 18.40 -17.16
CA GLU A 555 2.53 16.98 -16.89
C GLU A 555 1.80 16.50 -15.64
N LYS A 556 1.74 17.32 -14.60
CA LYS A 556 1.08 17.03 -13.33
C LYS A 556 -0.44 17.19 -13.36
N HIS A 557 -1.03 17.57 -14.47
CA HIS A 557 -2.49 17.58 -14.57
C HIS A 557 -3.04 16.14 -14.42
N PRO A 558 -4.02 15.89 -13.54
CA PRO A 558 -4.49 14.53 -13.20
C PRO A 558 -5.00 13.71 -14.39
N TYR A 559 -5.55 14.36 -15.41
CA TYR A 559 -5.99 13.66 -16.62
C TYR A 559 -4.88 13.51 -17.67
N PHE A 560 -4.04 14.54 -17.88
CA PHE A 560 -2.96 14.47 -18.88
C PHE A 560 -1.88 13.50 -18.46
N TYR A 561 -1.54 13.47 -17.19
CA TYR A 561 -0.72 12.43 -16.57
C TYR A 561 0.57 12.17 -17.34
N GLY A 562 1.34 13.25 -17.60
CA GLY A 562 2.58 13.24 -18.36
C GLY A 562 2.43 13.28 -19.87
N GLN A 563 1.22 13.21 -20.45
CA GLN A 563 0.99 13.26 -21.91
C GLN A 563 0.42 14.62 -22.33
N ILE A 564 1.29 15.51 -22.81
CA ILE A 564 0.98 16.90 -23.18
C ILE A 564 1.31 17.27 -24.62
N ASN A 565 1.64 16.29 -25.47
CA ASN A 565 2.05 16.53 -26.85
C ASN A 565 1.00 17.31 -27.68
N PHE A 566 -0.29 17.10 -27.38
CA PHE A 566 -1.37 17.83 -28.07
C PHE A 566 -1.34 19.34 -27.73
N ILE A 567 -0.98 19.70 -26.49
CA ILE A 567 -0.80 21.10 -26.08
C ILE A 567 0.36 21.72 -26.84
N LEU A 568 1.51 21.00 -26.91
CA LEU A 568 2.67 21.43 -27.68
C LEU A 568 2.35 21.64 -29.17
N LYS A 569 1.50 20.80 -29.74
CA LYS A 569 1.05 20.95 -31.15
C LYS A 569 0.10 22.14 -31.34
N VAL A 570 -0.85 22.33 -30.45
CA VAL A 570 -1.79 23.45 -30.51
C VAL A 570 -1.11 24.80 -30.37
N SER A 571 -0.10 24.87 -29.51
CA SER A 571 0.69 26.06 -29.24
C SER A 571 1.84 26.30 -30.22
N GLU A 572 2.01 25.39 -31.20
CA GLU A 572 3.10 25.47 -32.19
C GLU A 572 4.50 25.54 -31.54
N LYS A 573 4.63 24.97 -30.33
CA LYS A 573 5.86 24.98 -29.49
C LYS A 573 6.32 26.40 -29.12
N VAL A 574 5.41 27.35 -29.04
CA VAL A 574 5.66 28.71 -28.51
C VAL A 574 5.22 28.79 -27.05
N ILE A 575 6.09 29.24 -26.14
CA ILE A 575 5.87 29.12 -24.70
C ILE A 575 4.65 29.91 -24.21
N ASP A 576 4.47 31.17 -24.62
CA ASP A 576 3.32 31.99 -24.19
C ASP A 576 2.01 31.38 -24.69
N ALA A 577 2.02 30.84 -25.93
CA ALA A 577 0.89 30.11 -26.46
C ALA A 577 0.66 28.80 -25.71
N PHE A 578 1.72 28.09 -25.28
CA PHE A 578 1.60 26.86 -24.50
C PHE A 578 0.95 27.12 -23.15
N ILE A 579 1.42 28.12 -22.43
CA ILE A 579 0.86 28.54 -21.13
C ILE A 579 -0.62 28.90 -21.31
N THR A 580 -0.93 29.74 -22.29
CA THR A 580 -2.31 30.15 -22.57
C THR A 580 -3.23 28.98 -22.92
N VAL A 581 -2.77 28.03 -23.72
CA VAL A 581 -3.52 26.83 -24.09
C VAL A 581 -3.71 25.94 -22.88
N PHE A 582 -2.66 25.71 -22.12
CA PHE A 582 -2.73 24.89 -20.91
C PHE A 582 -3.71 25.46 -19.89
N GLU A 583 -3.61 26.76 -19.54
CA GLU A 583 -4.53 27.44 -18.62
C GLU A 583 -6.00 27.33 -19.03
N LYS A 584 -6.27 27.26 -20.34
CA LYS A 584 -7.63 27.10 -20.86
C LYS A 584 -8.09 25.62 -20.83
N LEU A 585 -7.18 24.69 -20.96
CA LEU A 585 -7.47 23.25 -20.97
C LEU A 585 -7.56 22.64 -19.58
N ASP A 586 -6.76 23.14 -18.64
CA ASP A 586 -6.65 22.63 -17.28
C ASP A 586 -8.04 22.47 -16.62
N PRO A 587 -8.86 23.54 -16.49
CA PRO A 587 -10.18 23.42 -15.86
C PRO A 587 -11.22 22.65 -16.70
N LEU A 588 -10.99 22.53 -18.01
CA LEU A 588 -11.89 21.80 -18.91
C LEU A 588 -11.80 20.27 -18.69
N PHE A 589 -10.64 19.79 -18.23
CA PHE A 589 -10.40 18.37 -17.98
C PHE A 589 -10.42 17.99 -16.49
N GLU A 590 -10.95 18.86 -15.63
CA GLU A 590 -11.26 18.51 -14.25
C GLU A 590 -12.39 17.48 -14.16
N ARG A 591 -12.39 16.74 -13.03
CA ARG A 591 -13.33 15.62 -12.81
C ARG A 591 -14.79 16.05 -12.89
N GLU A 592 -15.11 17.23 -12.40
CA GLU A 592 -16.46 17.82 -12.37
C GLU A 592 -17.01 18.03 -13.79
N ILE A 593 -16.20 18.60 -14.67
CA ILE A 593 -16.60 18.85 -16.08
C ILE A 593 -16.67 17.55 -16.88
N LEU A 594 -15.66 16.68 -16.70
CA LEU A 594 -15.61 15.41 -17.42
C LEU A 594 -16.76 14.47 -17.08
N ASN A 595 -17.24 14.47 -15.82
CA ASN A 595 -18.35 13.65 -15.34
C ASN A 595 -19.66 14.45 -15.24
N HIS A 596 -19.76 15.60 -15.89
CA HIS A 596 -20.95 16.43 -15.82
C HIS A 596 -22.17 15.70 -16.37
N LYS A 597 -23.29 15.73 -15.61
CA LYS A 597 -24.51 14.94 -15.94
C LYS A 597 -25.15 15.30 -17.28
N SER A 598 -25.01 16.55 -17.73
CA SER A 598 -25.51 16.99 -19.04
C SER A 598 -24.50 16.84 -20.17
N PHE A 599 -23.37 16.17 -19.96
CA PHE A 599 -22.32 15.98 -20.97
C PHE A 599 -21.89 17.29 -21.65
N ILE A 600 -21.70 18.31 -20.83
CA ILE A 600 -21.54 19.70 -21.30
C ILE A 600 -20.31 19.86 -22.20
N LEU A 601 -19.18 19.20 -21.89
CA LEU A 601 -17.98 19.22 -22.71
C LEU A 601 -18.21 18.52 -24.06
N GLN A 602 -18.81 17.33 -24.05
CA GLN A 602 -19.12 16.56 -25.26
C GLN A 602 -20.03 17.35 -26.19
N ARG A 603 -21.08 17.94 -25.65
CA ARG A 603 -22.04 18.76 -26.39
C ARG A 603 -21.43 20.02 -26.99
N SER A 604 -20.61 20.71 -26.19
CA SER A 604 -19.91 21.93 -26.65
C SER A 604 -18.93 21.63 -27.79
N LEU A 605 -18.19 20.53 -27.70
CA LEU A 605 -17.29 20.10 -28.77
C LEU A 605 -18.04 19.81 -30.06
N LEU A 606 -19.21 19.18 -30.02
CA LEU A 606 -20.04 18.93 -31.17
C LEU A 606 -20.51 20.20 -31.87
N THR A 607 -20.67 21.34 -31.16
CA THR A 607 -20.96 22.64 -31.79
C THR A 607 -19.81 23.13 -32.68
N LYS A 608 -18.59 22.67 -32.44
CA LYS A 608 -17.38 23.04 -33.19
C LYS A 608 -17.03 22.03 -34.29
N GLY A 609 -17.50 20.80 -34.14
CA GLY A 609 -17.24 19.75 -35.14
C GLY A 609 -17.43 18.35 -34.62
N ASN A 610 -17.17 17.34 -35.43
CA ASN A 610 -17.23 15.94 -35.02
C ASN A 610 -15.95 15.54 -34.30
N TYR A 611 -15.99 15.52 -32.96
CA TYR A 611 -14.89 15.05 -32.12
C TYR A 611 -14.92 13.53 -31.90
N PHE A 612 -15.98 12.82 -32.28
CA PHE A 612 -16.11 11.39 -32.07
C PHE A 612 -14.91 10.63 -32.66
N VAL A 613 -14.48 9.61 -31.97
CA VAL A 613 -13.30 8.84 -32.35
C VAL A 613 -13.66 7.49 -32.93
N SER A 614 -13.07 7.17 -34.07
CA SER A 614 -13.33 5.90 -34.75
C SER A 614 -12.76 4.73 -33.97
N LYS A 615 -13.53 3.67 -33.80
CA LYS A 615 -13.12 2.44 -33.13
C LYS A 615 -12.91 1.29 -34.12
N SER A 616 -13.91 0.94 -34.92
CA SER A 616 -13.83 -0.10 -35.95
C SER A 616 -15.15 -0.18 -36.71
N ASN A 617 -15.15 -0.64 -37.96
CA ASN A 617 -16.35 -1.00 -38.73
C ASN A 617 -17.49 0.02 -38.65
N ASN A 618 -17.25 1.26 -39.00
CA ASN A 618 -18.20 2.36 -38.91
C ASN A 618 -18.69 2.66 -37.48
N LYS A 619 -17.97 2.23 -36.44
CA LYS A 619 -18.26 2.56 -35.06
C LYS A 619 -17.43 3.72 -34.61
N GLU A 620 -18.06 4.70 -33.97
CA GLU A 620 -17.41 5.84 -33.35
C GLU A 620 -17.76 5.91 -31.86
N SER A 621 -16.85 6.42 -31.03
CA SER A 621 -17.05 6.68 -29.61
C SER A 621 -17.27 8.16 -29.36
N PHE A 622 -18.28 8.50 -28.54
CA PHE A 622 -18.50 9.85 -28.03
C PHE A 622 -17.85 10.12 -26.67
N ILE A 623 -17.06 9.18 -26.17
CA ILE A 623 -16.31 9.25 -24.91
C ILE A 623 -17.19 9.58 -23.70
N LYS A 624 -17.54 8.56 -22.94
CA LYS A 624 -18.42 8.69 -21.78
C LYS A 624 -17.69 8.72 -20.44
N ASN A 625 -16.64 7.93 -20.30
CA ASN A 625 -15.84 7.82 -19.09
C ASN A 625 -14.45 8.45 -19.26
N THR A 626 -13.86 8.84 -18.18
CA THR A 626 -12.86 9.89 -18.24
C THR A 626 -11.63 9.63 -17.41
N PHE A 627 -11.76 9.15 -16.17
CA PHE A 627 -10.63 8.83 -15.30
C PHE A 627 -10.46 7.32 -15.16
N GLY A 628 -9.26 6.87 -14.89
CA GLY A 628 -8.96 5.47 -14.70
C GLY A 628 -7.47 5.17 -14.90
N THR A 629 -7.20 3.92 -15.28
CA THR A 629 -5.86 3.47 -15.63
C THR A 629 -5.32 4.19 -16.89
N VAL A 630 -4.04 3.99 -17.19
CA VAL A 630 -3.44 4.49 -18.45
C VAL A 630 -4.24 4.00 -19.65
N ARG A 631 -4.65 2.73 -19.65
CA ARG A 631 -5.46 2.14 -20.73
C ARG A 631 -6.80 2.83 -20.85
N ASP A 632 -7.50 3.09 -19.73
CA ASP A 632 -8.79 3.78 -19.77
C ASP A 632 -8.67 5.19 -20.37
N ARG A 633 -7.63 5.94 -19.99
CA ARG A 633 -7.37 7.27 -20.55
C ARG A 633 -7.03 7.22 -22.04
N ASP A 634 -6.24 6.23 -22.46
CA ASP A 634 -5.88 6.03 -23.87
C ASP A 634 -7.08 5.60 -24.75
N GLU A 635 -8.05 4.94 -24.20
CA GLU A 635 -9.28 4.54 -24.89
C GLU A 635 -10.34 5.65 -24.89
N ASN A 636 -10.11 6.74 -24.19
CA ASN A 636 -10.99 7.89 -24.04
C ASN A 636 -10.42 9.17 -24.70
N TRP A 637 -10.33 10.27 -23.97
CA TRP A 637 -9.95 11.59 -24.47
C TRP A 637 -8.58 11.65 -25.15
N ARG A 638 -7.63 10.79 -24.76
CA ARG A 638 -6.33 10.73 -25.44
C ARG A 638 -6.42 10.36 -26.92
N GLN A 639 -7.49 9.67 -27.35
CA GLN A 639 -7.73 9.45 -28.79
C GLN A 639 -8.10 10.75 -29.51
N VAL A 640 -8.76 11.67 -28.85
CA VAL A 640 -8.98 13.03 -29.35
C VAL A 640 -7.65 13.79 -29.44
N PHE A 641 -6.83 13.74 -28.38
CA PHE A 641 -5.53 14.42 -28.33
C PHE A 641 -4.54 13.92 -29.38
N ASN A 642 -4.60 12.64 -29.73
CA ASN A 642 -3.72 12.02 -30.73
C ASN A 642 -4.19 12.23 -32.18
N ASN A 643 -5.36 12.83 -32.38
CA ASN A 643 -5.90 13.07 -33.71
C ASN A 643 -5.88 14.57 -34.05
N ALA A 644 -5.09 14.96 -35.06
CA ALA A 644 -4.87 16.36 -35.42
C ALA A 644 -6.18 17.12 -35.71
N ASN A 645 -7.14 16.52 -36.44
CA ASN A 645 -8.42 17.14 -36.74
C ASN A 645 -9.28 17.35 -35.48
N LYS A 646 -9.26 16.38 -34.54
CA LYS A 646 -10.02 16.48 -33.29
C LYS A 646 -9.40 17.51 -32.34
N VAL A 647 -8.09 17.62 -32.33
CA VAL A 647 -7.39 18.68 -31.59
C VAL A 647 -7.75 20.08 -32.09
N GLN A 648 -7.99 20.28 -33.41
CA GLN A 648 -8.47 21.56 -33.92
C GLN A 648 -9.89 21.89 -33.46
N ILE A 649 -10.75 20.90 -33.29
CA ILE A 649 -12.10 21.10 -32.70
C ILE A 649 -11.96 21.58 -31.24
N LEU A 650 -11.08 20.93 -30.48
CA LEU A 650 -10.78 21.33 -29.09
C LEU A 650 -10.18 22.76 -29.04
N LYS A 651 -9.24 23.07 -29.94
CA LYS A 651 -8.69 24.43 -30.11
C LYS A 651 -9.80 25.44 -30.38
N SER A 652 -10.72 25.12 -31.27
CA SER A 652 -11.83 25.99 -31.63
C SER A 652 -12.80 26.22 -30.46
N LEU A 653 -12.92 25.27 -29.55
CA LEU A 653 -13.73 25.43 -28.34
C LEU A 653 -13.06 26.39 -27.34
N ILE A 654 -11.79 26.13 -26.96
CA ILE A 654 -11.09 26.92 -25.93
C ILE A 654 -10.75 28.36 -26.39
N PHE A 655 -10.78 28.63 -27.70
CA PHE A 655 -10.62 29.98 -28.27
C PHE A 655 -11.94 30.61 -28.72
N ASP A 656 -13.08 30.01 -28.37
CA ASP A 656 -14.38 30.62 -28.60
C ASP A 656 -14.53 31.90 -27.76
N VAL A 657 -15.21 32.91 -28.31
CA VAL A 657 -15.42 34.21 -27.65
C VAL A 657 -16.24 34.11 -26.35
N ASP A 658 -17.05 33.09 -26.21
CA ASP A 658 -17.88 32.81 -25.05
C ASP A 658 -17.22 31.88 -24.04
N TYR A 659 -16.05 31.31 -24.37
CA TYR A 659 -15.34 30.43 -23.45
C TYR A 659 -14.62 31.21 -22.35
N ASP A 660 -14.87 30.86 -21.09
CA ASP A 660 -14.27 31.45 -19.92
C ASP A 660 -13.69 30.36 -19.02
N LYS A 661 -12.36 30.39 -18.80
CA LYS A 661 -11.64 29.40 -17.99
C LYS A 661 -11.97 29.49 -16.50
N GLU A 662 -12.45 30.65 -16.03
CA GLU A 662 -12.82 30.86 -14.62
C GLU A 662 -14.27 30.41 -14.33
N ASN A 663 -15.11 30.28 -15.37
CA ASN A 663 -16.51 29.85 -15.29
C ASN A 663 -16.84 28.86 -16.41
N VAL A 664 -16.14 27.72 -16.37
CA VAL A 664 -16.16 26.75 -17.49
C VAL A 664 -17.56 26.24 -17.78
N GLU A 665 -18.30 25.78 -16.76
CA GLU A 665 -19.63 25.22 -16.91
C GLU A 665 -20.59 26.20 -17.59
N ASP A 666 -20.71 27.40 -17.05
CA ASP A 666 -21.59 28.44 -17.60
C ASP A 666 -21.18 28.87 -19.02
N SER A 667 -19.87 28.90 -19.30
CA SER A 667 -19.37 29.27 -20.62
C SER A 667 -19.67 28.21 -21.68
N LEU A 668 -19.52 26.93 -21.34
CA LEU A 668 -19.87 25.81 -22.21
C LEU A 668 -21.38 25.78 -22.49
N ASP A 669 -22.20 26.03 -21.45
CA ASP A 669 -23.65 26.09 -21.65
C ASP A 669 -24.03 27.28 -22.56
N ARG A 670 -23.47 28.46 -22.39
CA ARG A 670 -23.66 29.60 -23.30
C ARG A 670 -23.30 29.24 -24.75
N ILE A 671 -22.20 28.56 -24.99
CA ILE A 671 -21.79 28.11 -26.33
C ILE A 671 -22.84 27.18 -26.91
N ILE A 672 -23.37 26.22 -26.15
CA ILE A 672 -24.42 25.33 -26.58
C ILE A 672 -25.69 26.10 -26.87
N GLN A 673 -26.16 26.98 -26.00
CA GLN A 673 -27.37 27.76 -26.14
C GLN A 673 -27.29 28.68 -27.37
N LYS A 674 -26.17 29.36 -27.60
CA LYS A 674 -25.99 30.18 -28.83
C LYS A 674 -26.01 29.33 -30.08
N TYR A 675 -25.39 28.17 -30.09
CA TYR A 675 -25.43 27.27 -31.21
C TYR A 675 -26.88 26.85 -31.50
N VAL A 676 -27.63 26.43 -30.51
CA VAL A 676 -29.01 26.02 -30.60
C VAL A 676 -29.89 27.16 -31.09
N ALA A 677 -29.73 28.37 -30.62
CA ALA A 677 -30.47 29.55 -31.04
C ALA A 677 -30.14 30.01 -32.47
N SER A 678 -28.87 29.86 -32.91
CA SER A 678 -28.43 30.21 -34.24
C SER A 678 -28.78 29.16 -35.31
N ASN A 679 -28.98 27.92 -34.90
CA ASN A 679 -29.35 26.81 -35.77
C ASN A 679 -30.77 26.36 -35.41
N LEU A 680 -31.74 27.31 -35.48
CA LEU A 680 -33.15 26.97 -35.35
C LEU A 680 -33.44 25.91 -36.39
N ILE A 681 -33.94 24.77 -35.92
CA ILE A 681 -34.51 23.78 -36.81
C ILE A 681 -35.88 24.34 -37.20
N ASP A 682 -35.86 25.24 -38.22
CA ASP A 682 -37.13 25.72 -38.81
C ASP A 682 -37.87 24.53 -39.33
N GLU A 683 -39.17 24.51 -39.03
CA GLU A 683 -40.20 23.61 -39.51
C GLU A 683 -39.70 22.52 -40.49
N ILE A 684 -38.80 21.92 -40.14
CA ILE A 684 -38.33 20.55 -40.13
C ILE A 684 -38.18 19.98 -41.52
N ASN A 685 -37.02 20.24 -42.04
CA ASN A 685 -36.48 19.34 -43.04
C ASN A 685 -35.62 18.29 -42.27
N PHE A 686 -36.22 17.19 -41.83
CA PHE A 686 -35.54 16.08 -41.18
C PHE A 686 -34.41 15.46 -42.03
N GLU A 687 -34.50 15.60 -43.37
CA GLU A 687 -33.39 15.21 -44.24
C GLU A 687 -32.08 15.90 -43.93
N LYS A 688 -32.12 17.00 -43.17
CA LYS A 688 -30.91 17.70 -42.68
C LYS A 688 -30.56 17.44 -41.22
N LEU A 689 -31.41 16.72 -40.46
CA LEU A 689 -31.13 16.47 -39.08
C LEU A 689 -30.02 15.41 -38.94
N HIS A 690 -28.84 15.89 -38.74
CA HIS A 690 -27.69 15.04 -38.50
C HIS A 690 -27.73 14.50 -37.04
N TYR A 691 -27.32 13.26 -36.81
CA TYR A 691 -27.27 12.68 -35.44
C TYR A 691 -26.55 13.57 -34.43
N LYS A 692 -25.58 14.39 -34.83
CA LYS A 692 -24.88 15.34 -33.91
C LYS A 692 -25.82 16.36 -33.30
N GLU A 693 -26.81 16.84 -34.03
CA GLU A 693 -27.83 17.79 -33.54
C GLU A 693 -28.62 17.17 -32.39
N LEU A 694 -28.93 15.90 -32.49
CA LEU A 694 -29.60 15.16 -31.41
C LEU A 694 -28.76 15.14 -30.14
N TYR A 695 -27.44 14.84 -30.26
CA TYR A 695 -26.52 14.83 -29.12
C TYR A 695 -26.30 16.23 -28.52
N ILE A 696 -26.24 17.29 -29.35
CA ILE A 696 -26.10 18.66 -28.85
C ILE A 696 -27.32 19.10 -28.04
N ARG A 697 -28.53 18.76 -28.48
CA ARG A 697 -29.79 19.26 -27.91
C ARG A 697 -30.28 18.41 -26.73
N CYS A 698 -30.04 17.11 -26.75
CA CYS A 698 -30.57 16.14 -25.79
C CYS A 698 -29.49 15.41 -25.00
N PRO A 699 -29.04 15.92 -23.83
CA PRO A 699 -28.00 15.28 -23.01
C PRO A 699 -28.39 13.87 -22.58
N GLN A 700 -29.66 13.55 -22.43
CA GLN A 700 -30.14 12.23 -22.04
C GLN A 700 -29.74 11.12 -23.03
N ILE A 701 -29.52 11.48 -24.30
CA ILE A 701 -29.07 10.53 -25.32
C ILE A 701 -27.74 9.89 -24.95
N PHE A 702 -26.83 10.62 -24.34
CA PHE A 702 -25.51 10.07 -23.88
C PHE A 702 -25.66 8.94 -22.84
N THR A 703 -26.75 8.93 -22.08
CA THR A 703 -27.00 7.92 -21.04
C THR A 703 -27.84 6.75 -21.52
N TYR A 704 -28.46 6.86 -22.69
CA TYR A 704 -29.43 5.89 -23.21
C TYR A 704 -28.83 4.49 -23.41
N GLY A 705 -27.70 4.38 -24.11
CA GLY A 705 -27.03 3.11 -24.31
C GLY A 705 -26.14 2.70 -23.16
N ARG A 706 -25.79 1.43 -23.06
CA ARG A 706 -24.77 0.93 -22.11
C ARG A 706 -23.37 1.27 -22.54
N GLU A 707 -23.15 1.29 -23.85
CA GLU A 707 -21.85 1.61 -24.48
C GLU A 707 -21.78 3.09 -24.86
N ASN A 708 -20.59 3.62 -24.93
CA ASN A 708 -20.33 4.97 -25.47
C ASN A 708 -20.09 4.95 -26.98
N LEU A 709 -20.61 3.95 -27.66
CA LEU A 709 -20.38 3.70 -29.08
C LEU A 709 -21.65 3.98 -29.90
N ILE A 710 -21.45 4.56 -31.07
CA ILE A 710 -22.44 4.70 -32.12
C ILE A 710 -21.96 4.01 -33.39
N GLN A 711 -22.84 3.43 -34.13
CA GLN A 711 -22.57 2.91 -35.49
C GLN A 711 -23.18 3.82 -36.54
N LEU A 712 -22.37 4.27 -37.48
CA LEU A 712 -22.74 5.20 -38.51
C LEU A 712 -23.21 4.48 -39.76
N PHE A 713 -24.33 5.00 -40.36
CA PHE A 713 -24.86 4.61 -41.64
C PHE A 713 -25.12 5.87 -42.46
N ASP A 714 -24.70 5.90 -43.72
CA ASP A 714 -24.96 6.96 -44.70
C ASP A 714 -24.65 8.41 -44.32
N GLY A 715 -23.78 8.60 -43.29
CA GLY A 715 -23.36 9.93 -42.84
C GLY A 715 -24.40 10.73 -42.03
N HIS A 716 -25.68 10.38 -42.07
CA HIS A 716 -26.77 11.04 -41.35
C HIS A 716 -27.35 10.19 -40.24
N TYR A 717 -27.33 8.88 -40.39
CA TYR A 717 -27.95 7.95 -39.45
C TYR A 717 -26.90 7.34 -38.51
N ALA A 718 -27.24 7.24 -37.24
CA ALA A 718 -26.42 6.59 -36.26
C ALA A 718 -27.24 5.68 -35.35
N TYR A 719 -26.73 4.49 -35.06
CA TYR A 719 -27.29 3.59 -34.05
C TYR A 719 -26.42 3.61 -32.81
N GLN A 720 -26.99 3.87 -31.66
CA GLN A 720 -26.27 3.77 -30.41
C GLN A 720 -26.27 2.33 -29.90
N LEU A 721 -25.08 1.84 -29.49
CA LEU A 721 -24.94 0.46 -29.05
C LEU A 721 -25.35 0.31 -27.58
N ASN A 722 -26.22 -0.65 -27.30
CA ASN A 722 -26.63 -1.02 -25.96
C ASN A 722 -25.68 -2.04 -25.28
N SER A 723 -25.03 -2.85 -26.09
CA SER A 723 -24.02 -3.82 -25.72
C SER A 723 -23.24 -4.20 -26.98
N SER A 724 -22.25 -5.04 -26.84
CA SER A 724 -21.48 -5.53 -28.00
C SER A 724 -22.31 -6.21 -29.08
N SER A 725 -23.53 -6.64 -28.76
CA SER A 725 -24.43 -7.39 -29.66
C SER A 725 -25.80 -6.74 -29.89
N THR A 726 -26.17 -5.71 -29.14
CA THR A 726 -27.49 -5.08 -29.22
C THR A 726 -27.33 -3.65 -29.74
N ILE A 727 -28.01 -3.36 -30.81
CA ILE A 727 -27.98 -2.07 -31.50
C ILE A 727 -29.22 -1.27 -31.09
N GLY A 728 -28.99 -0.07 -30.51
CA GLY A 728 -30.03 0.96 -30.34
C GLY A 728 -30.16 1.73 -31.64
N TYR A 729 -31.39 2.07 -32.04
CA TYR A 729 -31.67 2.62 -33.31
C TYR A 729 -31.69 4.15 -33.30
N PHE A 730 -31.43 4.77 -34.46
CA PHE A 730 -31.56 6.21 -34.67
C PHE A 730 -32.96 6.72 -34.30
N ASN A 731 -33.98 5.94 -34.58
CA ASN A 731 -35.36 6.22 -34.21
C ASN A 731 -35.58 6.44 -32.72
N GLU A 732 -34.85 5.70 -31.89
CA GLU A 732 -34.88 5.88 -30.41
C GLU A 732 -34.23 7.20 -30.00
N LEU A 733 -33.18 7.62 -30.70
CA LEU A 733 -32.55 8.92 -30.48
C LEU A 733 -33.50 10.06 -30.85
N ILE A 734 -34.25 9.94 -31.97
CA ILE A 734 -35.29 10.87 -32.35
C ILE A 734 -36.43 10.88 -31.33
N THR A 735 -36.81 9.73 -30.80
CA THR A 735 -37.84 9.65 -29.74
C THR A 735 -37.45 10.47 -28.52
N PHE A 736 -36.20 10.37 -28.06
CA PHE A 736 -35.71 11.21 -26.96
C PHE A 736 -35.70 12.69 -27.29
N TYR A 737 -35.36 13.03 -28.51
CA TYR A 737 -35.40 14.39 -29.01
C TYR A 737 -36.82 14.98 -29.03
N ILE A 738 -37.78 14.26 -29.60
CA ILE A 738 -39.18 14.64 -29.62
C ILE A 738 -39.71 14.81 -28.18
N LYS A 739 -39.46 13.86 -27.31
CA LYS A 739 -39.88 13.91 -25.92
C LYS A 739 -39.35 15.17 -25.22
N ASN A 740 -38.09 15.46 -25.35
CA ASN A 740 -37.48 16.59 -24.65
C ASN A 740 -37.87 17.96 -25.19
N LEU A 741 -38.20 18.09 -26.48
CA LEU A 741 -38.57 19.38 -27.10
C LEU A 741 -40.05 19.72 -26.95
N TYR A 742 -40.89 18.71 -27.00
CA TYR A 742 -42.34 18.92 -27.13
C TYR A 742 -43.13 18.43 -25.92
N PHE A 743 -42.58 17.58 -25.11
CA PHE A 743 -43.28 16.89 -24.04
C PHE A 743 -42.51 16.86 -22.70
N ASP A 744 -41.61 17.78 -22.49
CA ASP A 744 -40.78 17.88 -21.26
C ASP A 744 -41.63 18.20 -20.01
N ASP A 745 -42.77 18.87 -20.19
CA ASP A 745 -43.76 19.21 -19.16
C ASP A 745 -44.76 18.06 -18.87
N LEU A 746 -44.72 16.94 -19.61
CA LEU A 746 -45.51 15.77 -19.30
C LEU A 746 -45.06 15.16 -17.99
N ASP A 747 -45.93 15.16 -17.00
CA ASP A 747 -45.71 14.60 -15.68
C ASP A 747 -45.26 13.14 -15.77
N ILE A 748 -43.95 12.93 -15.75
CA ILE A 748 -43.30 11.64 -15.92
C ILE A 748 -43.76 10.62 -14.85
N VAL A 749 -44.34 11.07 -13.75
CA VAL A 749 -44.87 10.22 -12.67
C VAL A 749 -46.14 9.52 -13.13
N LYS A 750 -46.91 10.12 -14.07
CA LYS A 750 -48.17 9.57 -14.56
C LYS A 750 -48.06 8.79 -15.87
N TYR A 751 -47.07 9.08 -16.70
CA TYR A 751 -47.03 8.48 -18.05
C TYR A 751 -45.64 8.03 -18.42
N ARG A 752 -45.48 6.79 -18.81
CA ARG A 752 -44.26 6.26 -19.43
C ARG A 752 -44.43 6.39 -20.95
N PHE A 753 -43.60 7.21 -21.55
CA PHE A 753 -43.61 7.42 -23.02
C PHE A 753 -42.66 6.40 -23.66
N GLU A 754 -43.18 5.44 -24.41
CA GLU A 754 -42.42 4.49 -25.21
C GLU A 754 -42.83 4.62 -26.67
N ILE A 755 -41.87 4.95 -27.54
CA ILE A 755 -42.07 4.86 -28.98
C ILE A 755 -41.47 3.54 -29.44
N GLY A 756 -42.26 2.62 -29.89
CA GLY A 756 -41.81 1.36 -30.48
C GLY A 756 -41.62 1.53 -31.98
N TRP A 757 -40.43 1.26 -32.45
CA TRP A 757 -40.13 1.23 -33.88
C TRP A 757 -39.81 -0.19 -34.29
N ASN A 758 -40.52 -0.73 -35.27
CA ASN A 758 -40.17 -1.97 -35.92
C ASN A 758 -39.32 -1.67 -37.15
N HIS A 759 -37.99 -1.72 -36.94
CA HIS A 759 -37.05 -1.62 -38.06
C HIS A 759 -36.70 -3.01 -38.58
N ASN A 760 -36.92 -3.24 -39.85
CA ASN A 760 -36.43 -4.39 -40.57
C ASN A 760 -35.37 -3.90 -41.56
N PRO A 761 -34.07 -4.19 -41.34
CA PRO A 761 -33.01 -3.73 -42.26
C PRO A 761 -33.22 -4.37 -43.64
N GLY A 762 -33.80 -3.64 -44.55
CA GLY A 762 -34.11 -4.06 -45.91
C GLY A 762 -35.56 -3.82 -46.37
N LEU A 763 -36.43 -3.27 -45.51
CA LEU A 763 -37.74 -2.82 -45.85
C LEU A 763 -37.94 -1.39 -45.34
N ASP A 764 -38.18 -0.46 -46.22
CA ASP A 764 -38.49 0.97 -45.96
C ASP A 764 -39.86 1.19 -45.30
N ILE A 765 -40.19 0.40 -44.26
CA ILE A 765 -41.52 0.49 -43.65
C ILE A 765 -41.39 0.55 -42.15
N GLU A 766 -41.84 1.63 -41.61
CA GLU A 766 -41.90 1.90 -40.19
C GLU A 766 -43.34 1.90 -39.71
N ASN A 767 -43.59 1.05 -38.74
CA ASN A 767 -44.79 1.13 -37.93
C ASN A 767 -44.44 1.93 -36.64
N PHE A 768 -45.00 3.10 -36.56
CA PHE A 768 -44.86 3.99 -35.42
C PHE A 768 -45.91 3.58 -34.35
N LYS A 769 -45.43 3.22 -33.16
CA LYS A 769 -46.28 2.96 -32.01
C LYS A 769 -45.92 3.92 -30.90
N VAL A 770 -46.82 4.79 -30.52
CA VAL A 770 -46.77 5.55 -29.29
C VAL A 770 -47.49 4.80 -28.19
N ASN A 771 -46.78 4.31 -27.22
CA ASN A 771 -47.36 3.73 -26.02
C ASN A 771 -47.31 4.77 -24.91
N LEU A 772 -48.44 5.33 -24.56
CA LEU A 772 -48.64 6.09 -23.34
C LEU A 772 -49.10 5.11 -22.25
N ILE A 773 -48.24 4.85 -21.28
CA ILE A 773 -48.49 3.92 -20.19
C ILE A 773 -48.81 4.75 -18.94
N PRO A 774 -50.09 4.88 -18.51
CA PRO A 774 -50.41 5.37 -17.18
C PRO A 774 -49.82 4.40 -16.15
N SER A 775 -49.43 4.89 -14.99
CA SER A 775 -48.74 4.11 -13.96
C SER A 775 -49.45 2.83 -13.49
N GLU A 776 -50.71 2.63 -13.87
CA GLU A 776 -51.53 1.48 -13.51
C GLU A 776 -52.27 0.76 -14.69
N ASN A 777 -52.29 1.32 -15.92
CA ASN A 777 -52.89 0.65 -17.07
C ASN A 777 -52.21 1.04 -18.38
N VAL A 778 -51.89 0.05 -19.19
CA VAL A 778 -51.27 0.24 -20.50
C VAL A 778 -52.33 0.63 -21.50
N ILE A 779 -52.31 1.84 -22.03
CA ILE A 779 -53.17 2.23 -23.18
C ILE A 779 -52.29 2.16 -24.44
N ASN A 780 -52.45 1.09 -25.21
CA ASN A 780 -51.80 0.96 -26.50
C ASN A 780 -52.60 1.79 -27.53
N VAL A 781 -52.02 2.90 -27.96
CA VAL A 781 -52.55 3.64 -29.09
C VAL A 781 -51.82 3.18 -30.36
N THR A 782 -52.37 2.19 -31.03
CA THR A 782 -51.94 1.79 -32.38
C THR A 782 -52.82 2.49 -33.38
N ASP A 783 -52.32 3.53 -34.05
CA ASP A 783 -53.03 4.14 -35.17
C ASP A 783 -52.39 3.67 -36.47
N GLY A 784 -53.07 2.75 -37.18
CA GLY A 784 -52.64 2.25 -38.50
C GLY A 784 -52.61 3.32 -39.60
N SER A 785 -52.98 4.55 -39.28
CA SER A 785 -52.95 5.66 -40.26
C SER A 785 -51.50 6.26 -40.42
N LEU A 786 -50.55 5.81 -39.62
CA LEU A 786 -49.13 6.21 -39.70
C LEU A 786 -48.25 5.21 -40.47
N ASP A 787 -48.84 4.15 -41.01
CA ASP A 787 -48.12 3.05 -41.69
C ASP A 787 -47.38 3.45 -42.96
N ASN A 788 -47.50 4.70 -43.44
CA ASN A 788 -46.82 5.22 -44.63
C ASN A 788 -46.22 6.62 -44.40
N TYR A 789 -46.01 7.04 -43.15
CA TYR A 789 -45.40 8.33 -42.91
C TYR A 789 -43.87 8.15 -42.85
N ASP A 790 -43.22 8.76 -43.82
CA ASP A 790 -41.81 9.00 -43.69
C ASP A 790 -41.53 10.03 -42.55
N VAL A 791 -41.23 9.51 -41.38
CA VAL A 791 -40.98 10.31 -40.17
C VAL A 791 -39.87 11.33 -40.39
N TYR A 792 -39.01 11.06 -41.35
CA TYR A 792 -37.90 11.97 -41.68
C TYR A 792 -38.35 13.16 -42.54
N GLN A 793 -39.45 13.02 -43.29
CA GLN A 793 -40.00 14.07 -44.09
C GLN A 793 -41.12 14.87 -43.39
N ASN A 794 -41.70 14.38 -42.32
CA ASN A 794 -42.87 15.04 -41.73
C ASN A 794 -42.90 14.92 -40.18
N LEU A 795 -41.85 15.41 -39.48
CA LEU A 795 -41.87 15.46 -38.01
C LEU A 795 -43.04 16.29 -37.49
N LYS A 796 -43.35 17.42 -38.13
CA LYS A 796 -44.43 18.28 -37.69
C LYS A 796 -45.72 17.52 -37.61
N GLY A 797 -46.05 16.74 -38.67
CA GLY A 797 -47.23 15.88 -38.65
C GLY A 797 -47.21 14.78 -37.58
N VAL A 798 -46.03 14.25 -37.29
CA VAL A 798 -45.86 13.26 -36.20
C VAL A 798 -46.04 13.92 -34.82
N VAL A 799 -45.49 15.08 -34.58
CA VAL A 799 -45.67 15.86 -33.33
C VAL A 799 -47.10 16.25 -33.14
N GLU A 800 -47.78 16.85 -34.18
CA GLU A 800 -49.20 17.21 -34.12
C GLU A 800 -50.07 16.00 -33.80
N LYS A 801 -49.73 14.83 -34.33
CA LYS A 801 -50.46 13.61 -34.05
C LYS A 801 -50.28 13.12 -32.61
N ILE A 802 -49.03 13.19 -32.10
CA ILE A 802 -48.72 12.86 -30.69
C ILE A 802 -49.47 13.84 -29.76
N GLU A 803 -49.43 15.15 -30.05
CA GLU A 803 -50.16 16.17 -29.28
C GLU A 803 -51.68 15.89 -29.26
N SER A 804 -52.23 15.55 -30.40
CA SER A 804 -53.64 15.16 -30.51
C SER A 804 -53.99 13.94 -29.66
N LEU A 805 -53.11 12.95 -29.62
CA LEU A 805 -53.27 11.75 -28.80
C LEU A 805 -53.13 12.06 -27.30
N VAL A 806 -52.19 12.88 -26.93
CA VAL A 806 -51.94 13.30 -25.51
C VAL A 806 -53.12 14.19 -25.04
N SER A 807 -53.64 15.07 -25.88
CA SER A 807 -54.77 15.95 -25.54
C SER A 807 -56.09 15.19 -25.34
N ASN A 808 -56.21 13.99 -25.88
CA ASN A 808 -57.38 13.13 -25.75
C ASN A 808 -57.32 12.15 -24.56
N ILE A 809 -56.27 12.21 -23.75
CA ILE A 809 -56.09 11.46 -22.54
C ILE A 809 -56.26 12.35 -21.31
#